data_62bc6614793a9bfed0cb29eb55faaf88
#
_entry.id   62bc6614793a9bfed0cb29eb55faaf88
#
_cell.length_a   1.000
_cell.length_b   1.000
_cell.length_c   1.000
_cell.angle_alpha   90.00
_cell.angle_beta   90.00
_cell.angle_gamma   90.00
#
_symmetry.space_group_name_H-M   'P 1'
#
loop_
_entity.id
_entity.type
_entity.pdbx_description
1 polymer ?
#
loop_
_entity_poly.entity_id
_entity_poly.type
_entity_poly.pdbx_seq_one_letter_code
_entity_poly.pdbx_strand_id
1 'polypeptide(L)'
;MKIGYSLFLLVSGLMVSCQTFEPVIDTQSSPKDASKTLLRAMLQSKNTSWSEDELNIPAENAGWREIKDVSELAFLLEFGSTSGEKYRLMTDLDVTFSEIADKLTSETGIERFENFEFDGNGKTVSGLDLPWAAGLFSRVKDARIYDLTIADSRFGSESNISNLNGTGALIGNAEGTLDVSRVNIEACEVSAPCKVGGVAGALHDVDAIFSGCNVNDTHVSTLYVRGVSGWCGGFIGFVGRKEETNTSSAVSVTAENCSVTGGDVKAHMESSTRYSGTFLGALNGYDCNEVVDMKNCQVSTTFVGLDRNASSYVSIYPDRMVGGHKYKNGYICFDGVNYVKPWDGITKTPPTFADGTYRVYAGEELAWFQGKKVADKIQICNDIDLGGHVFEPLYSATYIDGRKSDGKNSEIRNLKVVRENDGKEDGAAFVRQASGTTVHKNITFINADIKATHNPSIDHGNAYCATLCVNVTGSYTMENVHAYDGRLYGVNKMGGLLGRLAAETSTIKNCSVIGYEIKNYEVNDKPEDFAKIATDKGYYCEECIFYPHGEIGGLIGFVTSDSDISDCSVINTVIDATGQVAKSPRIGLNSLFAVNVTIAGRYVNEFIGNIRTPNKEKVTISNVLTDGNSYVRDSWKHSDKCSIVGGIYYVPVLDDKGSVTYNGQSISF
;
A
#
# COMPACT_ATOMS: atom_id res chain seq x y z
N MET A 1 -52.27 -14.07 7.63
CA MET A 1 -52.90 -14.48 6.38
C MET A 1 -51.81 -14.45 5.30
N LYS A 2 -51.28 -15.63 4.94
CA LYS A 2 -50.20 -15.84 3.97
C LYS A 2 -50.81 -15.94 2.58
N ILE A 3 -50.30 -15.27 1.60
CA ILE A 3 -50.43 -15.69 0.20
C ILE A 3 -49.03 -15.56 -0.44
N GLY A 4 -48.44 -16.74 -0.68
CA GLY A 4 -47.24 -16.88 -1.49
C GLY A 4 -47.63 -17.04 -2.96
N TYR A 5 -46.83 -16.45 -3.82
CA TYR A 5 -46.86 -16.78 -5.25
C TYR A 5 -45.48 -17.35 -5.62
N SER A 6 -45.48 -18.66 -5.82
CA SER A 6 -44.39 -19.36 -6.51
C SER A 6 -44.64 -19.22 -8.01
N LEU A 7 -43.72 -18.58 -8.69
CA LEU A 7 -43.69 -18.60 -10.17
C LEU A 7 -42.71 -19.69 -10.62
N PHE A 8 -43.27 -20.80 -11.09
CA PHE A 8 -42.55 -21.86 -11.80
C PHE A 8 -42.32 -21.37 -13.23
N LEU A 9 -41.06 -21.08 -13.58
CA LEU A 9 -40.67 -20.93 -14.96
C LEU A 9 -40.18 -22.30 -15.48
N LEU A 10 -41.00 -22.93 -16.29
CA LEU A 10 -40.60 -24.06 -17.12
C LEU A 10 -39.70 -23.53 -18.23
N VAL A 11 -38.41 -23.76 -18.15
CA VAL A 11 -37.50 -23.61 -19.27
C VAL A 11 -37.47 -24.96 -19.98
N SER A 12 -38.27 -25.07 -21.04
CA SER A 12 -38.19 -26.18 -22.01
C SER A 12 -36.84 -26.13 -22.70
N GLY A 13 -35.96 -27.07 -22.36
CA GLY A 13 -34.69 -27.25 -23.03
C GLY A 13 -34.86 -27.59 -24.48
N LEU A 14 -34.49 -26.69 -25.36
CA LEU A 14 -34.05 -27.06 -26.70
C LEU A 14 -32.59 -27.52 -26.58
N MET A 15 -32.39 -28.81 -26.47
CA MET A 15 -31.13 -29.42 -26.79
C MET A 15 -30.94 -29.30 -28.32
N VAL A 16 -30.24 -28.24 -28.72
CA VAL A 16 -29.64 -28.22 -30.05
C VAL A 16 -28.49 -29.22 -29.97
N SER A 17 -28.71 -30.39 -30.58
CA SER A 17 -27.64 -31.35 -30.79
C SER A 17 -26.58 -30.65 -31.65
N CYS A 18 -25.44 -30.32 -31.09
CA CYS A 18 -24.24 -30.09 -31.86
C CYS A 18 -23.92 -31.39 -32.59
N GLN A 19 -24.44 -31.51 -33.82
CA GLN A 19 -23.84 -32.44 -34.76
C GLN A 19 -22.45 -31.86 -35.07
N THR A 20 -21.42 -32.51 -34.57
CA THR A 20 -20.06 -32.35 -35.07
C THR A 20 -20.09 -32.69 -36.53
N PHE A 21 -20.13 -31.66 -37.38
CA PHE A 21 -19.87 -31.82 -38.82
C PHE A 21 -18.36 -32.16 -38.90
N GLU A 22 -18.03 -33.44 -38.96
CA GLU A 22 -16.75 -33.84 -39.53
C GLU A 22 -16.87 -33.64 -41.06
N PRO A 23 -16.15 -32.67 -41.63
CA PRO A 23 -16.12 -32.51 -43.07
C PRO A 23 -15.50 -33.80 -43.64
N VAL A 24 -16.21 -34.49 -44.52
CA VAL A 24 -15.68 -35.59 -45.29
C VAL A 24 -14.62 -34.98 -46.22
N ILE A 25 -13.37 -35.00 -45.78
CA ILE A 25 -12.23 -34.56 -46.59
C ILE A 25 -12.04 -35.64 -47.64
N ASP A 26 -12.33 -35.29 -48.90
CA ASP A 26 -11.99 -36.12 -50.02
C ASP A 26 -10.45 -36.35 -50.03
N THR A 27 -10.04 -37.57 -49.80
CA THR A 27 -8.63 -37.95 -49.69
C THR A 27 -7.81 -37.77 -50.96
N GLN A 28 -8.43 -37.29 -52.04
CA GLN A 28 -7.77 -36.98 -53.32
C GLN A 28 -7.56 -35.47 -53.56
N SER A 29 -8.04 -34.59 -52.67
CA SER A 29 -7.84 -33.16 -52.83
C SER A 29 -6.41 -32.73 -52.46
N SER A 30 -5.88 -31.75 -53.16
CA SER A 30 -4.59 -31.16 -52.80
C SER A 30 -4.67 -30.55 -51.40
N PRO A 31 -3.55 -30.41 -50.65
CA PRO A 31 -3.55 -29.74 -49.33
C PRO A 31 -4.17 -28.32 -49.37
N LYS A 32 -4.03 -27.61 -50.49
CA LYS A 32 -4.66 -26.30 -50.71
C LYS A 32 -6.21 -26.39 -50.85
N ASP A 33 -6.72 -27.42 -51.53
CA ASP A 33 -8.16 -27.58 -51.68
C ASP A 33 -8.84 -28.00 -50.38
N ALA A 34 -8.15 -28.82 -49.58
CA ALA A 34 -8.61 -29.17 -48.24
C ALA A 34 -8.67 -27.94 -47.30
N SER A 35 -7.67 -27.07 -47.32
CA SER A 35 -7.64 -25.82 -46.53
C SER A 35 -8.78 -24.87 -46.96
N LYS A 36 -9.01 -24.70 -48.26
CA LYS A 36 -10.13 -23.88 -48.78
C LYS A 36 -11.49 -24.44 -48.39
N THR A 37 -11.66 -25.76 -48.43
CA THR A 37 -12.92 -26.41 -48.01
C THR A 37 -13.19 -26.18 -46.50
N LEU A 38 -12.17 -26.32 -45.68
CA LEU A 38 -12.27 -26.03 -44.24
C LEU A 38 -12.60 -24.56 -43.99
N LEU A 39 -11.88 -23.63 -44.62
CA LEU A 39 -12.14 -22.21 -44.53
C LEU A 39 -13.57 -21.85 -44.91
N ARG A 40 -14.07 -22.39 -46.00
CA ARG A 40 -15.46 -22.17 -46.44
C ARG A 40 -16.48 -22.64 -45.39
N ALA A 41 -16.25 -23.78 -44.77
CA ALA A 41 -17.11 -24.28 -43.70
C ALA A 41 -17.05 -23.36 -42.44
N MET A 42 -15.88 -22.86 -42.07
CA MET A 42 -15.71 -21.93 -40.97
C MET A 42 -16.42 -20.60 -41.27
N LEU A 43 -16.24 -20.00 -42.43
CA LEU A 43 -16.92 -18.78 -42.85
C LEU A 43 -18.44 -18.90 -42.83
N GLN A 44 -18.95 -20.02 -43.33
CA GLN A 44 -20.41 -20.31 -43.30
C GLN A 44 -20.93 -20.46 -41.86
N SER A 45 -20.19 -21.13 -41.00
CA SER A 45 -20.59 -21.33 -39.59
C SER A 45 -20.64 -20.03 -38.79
N LYS A 46 -19.78 -19.08 -39.11
CA LYS A 46 -19.69 -17.78 -38.44
C LYS A 46 -20.65 -16.73 -39.04
N ASN A 47 -21.16 -16.95 -40.21
CA ASN A 47 -22.00 -15.99 -40.96
C ASN A 47 -21.29 -14.61 -41.13
N THR A 48 -20.03 -14.65 -41.47
CA THR A 48 -19.19 -13.48 -41.74
C THR A 48 -19.28 -13.02 -43.19
N SER A 49 -18.94 -11.77 -43.47
CA SER A 49 -18.85 -11.22 -44.83
C SER A 49 -17.56 -11.63 -45.57
N TRP A 50 -16.57 -12.17 -44.84
CA TRP A 50 -15.31 -12.64 -45.45
C TRP A 50 -15.51 -13.78 -46.46
N SER A 51 -14.69 -13.80 -47.49
CA SER A 51 -14.66 -14.85 -48.50
C SER A 51 -13.41 -15.72 -48.39
N GLU A 52 -13.46 -16.89 -49.04
CA GLU A 52 -12.32 -17.82 -49.06
C GLU A 52 -11.12 -17.34 -49.90
N ASP A 53 -11.30 -16.30 -50.70
CA ASP A 53 -10.21 -15.68 -51.48
C ASP A 53 -9.53 -14.51 -50.70
N GLU A 54 -10.15 -14.03 -49.62
CA GLU A 54 -9.64 -12.92 -48.80
C GLU A 54 -8.87 -13.39 -47.58
N LEU A 55 -9.19 -14.59 -47.06
CA LEU A 55 -8.54 -15.15 -45.88
C LEU A 55 -7.73 -16.40 -46.21
N ASN A 56 -6.64 -16.59 -45.51
CA ASN A 56 -5.83 -17.79 -45.55
C ASN A 56 -5.68 -18.40 -44.18
N ILE A 57 -5.82 -19.73 -44.07
CA ILE A 57 -5.52 -20.45 -42.83
C ILE A 57 -4.00 -20.53 -42.66
N PRO A 58 -3.40 -20.01 -41.57
CA PRO A 58 -1.98 -20.14 -41.36
C PRO A 58 -1.52 -21.59 -41.32
N ALA A 59 -0.48 -21.91 -42.10
CA ALA A 59 0.05 -23.26 -42.17
C ALA A 59 0.72 -23.65 -40.84
N GLU A 60 0.49 -24.89 -40.40
CA GLU A 60 1.13 -25.44 -39.22
C GLU A 60 2.52 -25.99 -39.56
N ASN A 61 3.50 -25.57 -38.79
CA ASN A 61 4.86 -26.06 -38.88
C ASN A 61 5.47 -26.21 -37.47
N ALA A 62 5.89 -27.40 -37.10
CA ALA A 62 6.50 -27.73 -35.82
C ALA A 62 5.67 -27.26 -34.60
N GLY A 63 4.35 -27.36 -34.68
CA GLY A 63 3.43 -26.96 -33.62
C GLY A 63 3.11 -25.46 -33.56
N TRP A 64 3.53 -24.70 -34.56
CA TRP A 64 3.21 -23.29 -34.74
C TRP A 64 2.40 -23.05 -36.02
N ARG A 65 1.38 -22.21 -35.93
CA ARG A 65 0.71 -21.65 -37.10
C ARG A 65 1.50 -20.43 -37.57
N GLU A 66 2.10 -20.51 -38.73
CA GLU A 66 3.00 -19.48 -39.28
C GLU A 66 2.18 -18.43 -40.05
N ILE A 67 2.24 -17.16 -39.58
CA ILE A 67 1.61 -16.01 -40.24
C ILE A 67 2.63 -15.36 -41.16
N LYS A 68 2.40 -15.35 -42.44
CA LYS A 68 3.31 -14.87 -43.52
C LYS A 68 2.75 -13.70 -44.31
N ASP A 69 1.46 -13.46 -44.22
CA ASP A 69 0.78 -12.38 -44.94
C ASP A 69 -0.41 -11.82 -44.15
N VAL A 70 -0.98 -10.73 -44.65
CA VAL A 70 -2.10 -10.03 -44.03
C VAL A 70 -3.38 -10.86 -44.03
N SER A 71 -3.59 -11.75 -45.04
CA SER A 71 -4.77 -12.63 -45.08
C SER A 71 -4.76 -13.69 -43.99
N GLU A 72 -3.57 -14.19 -43.62
CA GLU A 72 -3.38 -15.11 -42.49
C GLU A 72 -3.54 -14.40 -41.14
N LEU A 73 -3.08 -13.15 -41.04
CA LEU A 73 -3.34 -12.32 -39.85
C LEU A 73 -4.85 -12.02 -39.69
N ALA A 74 -5.51 -11.66 -40.80
CA ALA A 74 -6.94 -11.40 -40.84
C ALA A 74 -7.77 -12.64 -40.42
N PHE A 75 -7.34 -13.84 -40.84
CA PHE A 75 -7.92 -15.08 -40.36
C PHE A 75 -7.85 -15.22 -38.84
N LEU A 76 -6.66 -14.99 -38.25
CA LEU A 76 -6.49 -15.05 -36.80
C LEU A 76 -7.38 -14.02 -36.08
N LEU A 77 -7.45 -12.78 -36.57
CA LEU A 77 -8.26 -11.73 -35.97
C LEU A 77 -9.76 -11.97 -36.10
N GLU A 78 -10.19 -12.60 -37.19
CA GLU A 78 -11.60 -12.93 -37.41
C GLU A 78 -12.06 -14.11 -36.57
N PHE A 79 -11.29 -15.18 -36.49
CA PHE A 79 -11.72 -16.43 -35.84
C PHE A 79 -11.27 -16.53 -34.36
N GLY A 80 -10.26 -15.77 -33.95
CA GLY A 80 -9.67 -15.91 -32.63
C GLY A 80 -8.93 -17.24 -32.43
N SER A 81 -8.64 -17.58 -31.19
CA SER A 81 -8.05 -18.87 -30.82
C SER A 81 -8.52 -19.26 -29.43
N THR A 82 -9.14 -20.42 -29.26
CA THR A 82 -9.62 -20.91 -27.96
C THR A 82 -9.14 -22.33 -27.63
N SER A 83 -8.36 -22.93 -28.51
CA SER A 83 -7.96 -24.35 -28.45
C SER A 83 -6.50 -24.58 -28.04
N GLY A 84 -5.81 -23.53 -27.58
CA GLY A 84 -4.39 -23.62 -27.18
C GLY A 84 -3.42 -23.62 -28.37
N GLU A 85 -3.84 -23.08 -29.49
CA GLU A 85 -3.00 -22.95 -30.67
C GLU A 85 -1.92 -21.88 -30.46
N LYS A 86 -0.76 -22.11 -31.08
CA LYS A 86 0.38 -21.22 -31.06
C LYS A 86 0.58 -20.59 -32.42
N TYR A 87 0.72 -19.28 -32.44
CA TYR A 87 0.94 -18.51 -33.68
C TYR A 87 2.30 -17.81 -33.66
N ARG A 88 2.96 -17.81 -34.81
CA ARG A 88 4.23 -17.13 -35.01
C ARG A 88 4.23 -16.27 -36.25
N LEU A 89 4.65 -15.02 -36.10
CA LEU A 89 4.83 -14.10 -37.22
C LEU A 89 6.16 -14.39 -37.95
N MET A 90 6.08 -14.58 -39.27
CA MET A 90 7.26 -14.97 -40.05
C MET A 90 7.89 -13.81 -40.80
N THR A 91 7.16 -12.72 -41.03
CA THR A 91 7.60 -11.53 -41.74
C THR A 91 6.98 -10.28 -41.11
N ASP A 92 7.56 -9.12 -41.41
CA ASP A 92 6.91 -7.86 -41.14
C ASP A 92 5.66 -7.71 -42.02
N LEU A 93 4.56 -7.21 -41.44
CA LEU A 93 3.27 -7.03 -42.15
C LEU A 93 2.90 -5.55 -42.13
N ASP A 94 2.81 -4.97 -43.31
CA ASP A 94 2.23 -3.63 -43.49
C ASP A 94 0.80 -3.81 -44.07
N VAL A 95 -0.17 -3.50 -43.21
CA VAL A 95 -1.60 -3.69 -43.54
C VAL A 95 -2.09 -2.57 -44.46
N THR A 96 -1.48 -1.41 -44.46
CA THR A 96 -1.91 -0.22 -45.22
C THR A 96 -2.05 -0.49 -46.69
N PHE A 97 -1.18 -1.31 -47.27
CA PHE A 97 -1.15 -1.62 -48.71
C PHE A 97 -1.81 -2.93 -49.05
N SER A 98 -2.51 -3.56 -48.10
CA SER A 98 -3.24 -4.80 -48.36
C SER A 98 -4.58 -4.54 -49.06
N GLU A 99 -4.93 -5.36 -50.02
CA GLU A 99 -6.23 -5.30 -50.73
C GLU A 99 -7.43 -5.51 -49.78
N ILE A 100 -7.18 -6.07 -48.57
CA ILE A 100 -8.20 -6.31 -47.55
C ILE A 100 -8.15 -5.32 -46.40
N ALA A 101 -7.33 -4.25 -46.44
CA ALA A 101 -7.16 -3.29 -45.35
C ALA A 101 -8.50 -2.65 -44.95
N ASP A 102 -9.26 -2.12 -45.89
CA ASP A 102 -10.57 -1.51 -45.62
C ASP A 102 -11.56 -2.48 -44.96
N LYS A 103 -11.52 -3.74 -45.37
CA LYS A 103 -12.39 -4.78 -44.83
C LYS A 103 -11.97 -5.21 -43.45
N LEU A 104 -10.67 -5.30 -43.17
CA LEU A 104 -10.11 -5.54 -41.86
C LEU A 104 -10.56 -4.46 -40.89
N THR A 105 -10.54 -3.21 -41.32
CA THR A 105 -11.02 -2.05 -40.54
C THR A 105 -12.52 -2.13 -40.23
N SER A 106 -13.36 -2.60 -41.18
CA SER A 106 -14.82 -2.59 -41.03
C SER A 106 -15.41 -3.84 -40.40
N GLU A 107 -14.77 -4.99 -40.55
CA GLU A 107 -15.36 -6.31 -40.28
C GLU A 107 -14.74 -7.04 -39.08
N THR A 108 -13.52 -6.65 -38.63
CA THR A 108 -12.86 -7.37 -37.55
C THR A 108 -13.62 -7.22 -36.24
N GLY A 109 -14.08 -8.34 -35.71
CA GLY A 109 -14.89 -8.42 -34.50
C GLY A 109 -14.10 -8.42 -33.17
N ILE A 110 -14.85 -8.53 -32.07
CA ILE A 110 -14.27 -8.66 -30.71
C ILE A 110 -14.14 -10.16 -30.39
N GLU A 111 -13.07 -10.78 -30.83
CA GLU A 111 -12.84 -12.20 -30.66
C GLU A 111 -12.12 -12.57 -29.39
N ARG A 112 -12.15 -13.85 -29.01
CA ARG A 112 -11.50 -14.40 -27.83
C ARG A 112 -10.24 -15.16 -28.20
N PHE A 113 -9.23 -15.00 -27.34
CA PHE A 113 -7.96 -15.72 -27.42
C PHE A 113 -7.73 -16.36 -26.05
N GLU A 114 -7.97 -17.65 -25.94
CA GLU A 114 -7.86 -18.41 -24.68
C GLU A 114 -6.79 -19.49 -24.81
N ASN A 115 -5.99 -19.70 -23.76
CA ASN A 115 -4.82 -20.59 -23.76
C ASN A 115 -3.90 -20.32 -24.96
N PHE A 116 -3.63 -19.03 -25.21
CA PHE A 116 -3.10 -18.50 -26.46
C PHE A 116 -1.62 -18.17 -26.33
N GLU A 117 -0.82 -18.59 -27.31
CA GLU A 117 0.59 -18.21 -27.39
C GLU A 117 0.88 -17.54 -28.73
N PHE A 118 1.44 -16.31 -28.69
CA PHE A 118 1.81 -15.55 -29.88
C PHE A 118 3.27 -15.09 -29.79
N ASP A 119 4.06 -15.58 -30.76
CA ASP A 119 5.46 -15.18 -30.96
C ASP A 119 5.54 -14.21 -32.15
N GLY A 120 5.79 -12.94 -31.84
CA GLY A 120 6.04 -11.92 -32.86
C GLY A 120 7.36 -12.14 -33.62
N ASN A 121 8.28 -12.99 -33.10
CA ASN A 121 9.54 -13.36 -33.73
C ASN A 121 10.39 -12.14 -34.12
N GLY A 122 10.28 -11.05 -33.34
CA GLY A 122 10.94 -9.78 -33.60
C GLY A 122 10.43 -9.04 -34.85
N LYS A 123 9.21 -9.36 -35.31
CA LYS A 123 8.60 -8.75 -36.48
C LYS A 123 7.66 -7.62 -36.12
N THR A 124 7.33 -6.81 -37.11
CA THR A 124 6.45 -5.65 -36.98
C THR A 124 5.12 -5.91 -37.69
N VAL A 125 4.02 -5.51 -37.05
CA VAL A 125 2.70 -5.32 -37.67
C VAL A 125 2.41 -3.83 -37.68
N SER A 126 2.20 -3.25 -38.86
CA SER A 126 1.97 -1.80 -39.02
C SER A 126 0.75 -1.48 -39.85
N GLY A 127 0.28 -0.24 -39.74
CA GLY A 127 -0.81 0.28 -40.55
C GLY A 127 -2.21 -0.32 -40.27
N LEU A 128 -2.40 -0.86 -39.07
CA LEU A 128 -3.71 -1.30 -38.61
C LEU A 128 -4.63 -0.10 -38.34
N ASP A 129 -5.84 -0.12 -38.82
CA ASP A 129 -6.90 0.81 -38.43
C ASP A 129 -8.12 0.03 -37.94
N LEU A 130 -8.19 -0.21 -36.62
CA LEU A 130 -9.18 -1.04 -35.98
C LEU A 130 -10.11 -0.23 -35.05
N PRO A 131 -11.01 0.61 -35.62
CA PRO A 131 -11.85 1.51 -34.83
C PRO A 131 -12.84 0.79 -33.93
N TRP A 132 -13.16 -0.45 -34.21
CA TRP A 132 -14.11 -1.27 -33.45
C TRP A 132 -13.40 -2.25 -32.48
N ALA A 133 -12.17 -2.59 -32.76
CA ALA A 133 -11.43 -3.55 -31.97
C ALA A 133 -10.94 -2.92 -30.67
N ALA A 134 -11.00 -3.70 -29.60
CA ALA A 134 -10.43 -3.32 -28.32
C ALA A 134 -8.90 -3.43 -28.29
N GLY A 135 -8.25 -3.84 -29.36
CA GLY A 135 -6.81 -4.03 -29.53
C GLY A 135 -6.52 -5.08 -30.60
N LEU A 136 -5.23 -5.36 -30.89
CA LEU A 136 -4.87 -6.46 -31.79
C LEU A 136 -5.49 -7.77 -31.28
N PHE A 137 -5.43 -8.03 -29.99
CA PHE A 137 -6.11 -9.14 -29.32
C PHE A 137 -7.19 -8.59 -28.39
N SER A 138 -8.43 -8.61 -28.83
CA SER A 138 -9.55 -7.93 -28.16
C SER A 138 -9.82 -8.46 -26.74
N ARG A 139 -9.82 -9.79 -26.57
CA ARG A 139 -10.05 -10.46 -25.27
C ARG A 139 -9.11 -11.64 -25.13
N VAL A 140 -8.23 -11.58 -24.17
CA VAL A 140 -7.27 -12.65 -23.89
C VAL A 140 -7.52 -13.27 -22.52
N LYS A 141 -7.32 -14.58 -22.46
CA LYS A 141 -7.38 -15.33 -21.21
C LYS A 141 -6.32 -16.43 -21.24
N ASP A 142 -5.51 -16.49 -20.19
CA ASP A 142 -4.43 -17.47 -20.09
C ASP A 142 -3.52 -17.40 -21.33
N ALA A 143 -2.85 -16.25 -21.54
CA ALA A 143 -2.13 -15.94 -22.78
C ALA A 143 -0.65 -15.62 -22.53
N ARG A 144 0.16 -15.90 -23.54
CA ARG A 144 1.57 -15.49 -23.63
C ARG A 144 1.84 -14.80 -24.96
N ILE A 145 2.36 -13.58 -24.93
CA ILE A 145 2.60 -12.75 -26.14
C ILE A 145 3.98 -12.13 -26.04
N TYR A 146 4.81 -12.30 -27.04
CA TYR A 146 6.18 -11.80 -26.94
C TYR A 146 6.84 -11.49 -28.30
N ASP A 147 7.94 -10.72 -28.25
CA ASP A 147 8.80 -10.39 -29.37
C ASP A 147 8.07 -9.72 -30.56
N LEU A 148 7.18 -8.77 -30.29
CA LEU A 148 6.32 -8.13 -31.29
C LEU A 148 6.48 -6.61 -31.27
N THR A 149 6.50 -5.99 -32.44
CA THR A 149 6.29 -4.55 -32.59
C THR A 149 4.95 -4.27 -33.28
N ILE A 150 4.16 -3.34 -32.73
CA ILE A 150 2.97 -2.77 -33.38
C ILE A 150 3.29 -1.32 -33.65
N ALA A 151 3.21 -0.90 -34.92
CA ALA A 151 3.61 0.44 -35.33
C ALA A 151 2.57 1.14 -36.20
N ASP A 152 2.58 2.48 -36.22
CA ASP A 152 1.79 3.32 -37.11
C ASP A 152 0.33 2.88 -37.25
N SER A 153 -0.29 2.53 -36.11
CA SER A 153 -1.60 1.87 -36.06
C SER A 153 -2.59 2.63 -35.18
N ARG A 154 -3.89 2.47 -35.47
CA ARG A 154 -4.97 3.09 -34.73
C ARG A 154 -5.92 2.06 -34.15
N PHE A 155 -6.25 2.21 -32.86
CA PHE A 155 -7.16 1.33 -32.12
C PHE A 155 -8.25 2.17 -31.42
N GLY A 156 -9.51 1.85 -31.73
CA GLY A 156 -10.65 2.65 -31.30
C GLY A 156 -10.81 3.94 -32.09
N SER A 157 -11.94 4.60 -31.98
CA SER A 157 -12.19 5.89 -32.64
C SER A 157 -13.31 6.67 -31.92
N GLU A 158 -13.40 7.96 -32.25
CA GLU A 158 -14.49 8.84 -31.77
C GLU A 158 -15.88 8.36 -32.20
N SER A 159 -16.00 7.62 -33.27
CA SER A 159 -17.28 7.07 -33.73
C SER A 159 -17.74 5.88 -32.89
N ASN A 160 -16.86 5.19 -32.21
CA ASN A 160 -17.20 4.03 -31.35
C ASN A 160 -17.35 4.42 -29.87
N ILE A 161 -18.21 5.38 -29.58
CA ILE A 161 -18.47 5.86 -28.21
C ILE A 161 -19.23 4.88 -27.32
N SER A 162 -19.72 3.75 -27.88
CA SER A 162 -20.43 2.71 -27.13
C SER A 162 -19.50 1.66 -26.50
N ASN A 163 -18.23 1.62 -26.86
CA ASN A 163 -17.28 0.65 -26.32
C ASN A 163 -16.85 1.02 -24.90
N LEU A 164 -17.49 0.40 -23.91
CA LEU A 164 -17.15 0.52 -22.49
C LEU A 164 -16.13 -0.53 -22.01
N ASN A 165 -15.68 -1.41 -22.91
CA ASN A 165 -14.60 -2.36 -22.65
C ASN A 165 -13.24 -1.64 -22.68
N GLY A 166 -12.20 -2.34 -22.22
CA GLY A 166 -10.84 -1.81 -22.33
C GLY A 166 -10.37 -1.75 -23.78
N THR A 167 -9.53 -0.77 -24.10
CA THR A 167 -8.87 -0.63 -25.41
C THR A 167 -7.38 -0.39 -25.19
N GLY A 168 -6.55 -1.24 -25.80
CA GLY A 168 -5.10 -1.10 -25.87
C GLY A 168 -4.60 -1.44 -27.26
N ALA A 169 -3.40 -1.05 -27.64
CA ALA A 169 -2.88 -1.43 -28.95
C ALA A 169 -2.68 -2.94 -29.08
N LEU A 170 -2.18 -3.59 -28.03
CA LEU A 170 -1.99 -5.03 -28.00
C LEU A 170 -3.24 -5.77 -27.50
N ILE A 171 -3.74 -5.38 -26.34
CA ILE A 171 -4.80 -6.12 -25.62
C ILE A 171 -5.92 -5.18 -25.22
N GLY A 172 -7.15 -5.56 -25.55
CA GLY A 172 -8.33 -4.86 -25.04
C GLY A 172 -8.62 -5.20 -23.60
N ASN A 173 -8.93 -6.46 -23.34
CA ASN A 173 -9.23 -6.99 -22.01
C ASN A 173 -8.45 -8.29 -21.76
N ALA A 174 -7.96 -8.48 -20.53
CA ALA A 174 -7.33 -9.72 -20.13
C ALA A 174 -7.92 -10.26 -18.82
N GLU A 175 -7.97 -11.60 -18.71
CA GLU A 175 -8.38 -12.38 -17.53
C GLU A 175 -7.41 -13.57 -17.35
N GLY A 176 -7.33 -14.12 -16.13
CA GLY A 176 -6.51 -15.31 -15.84
C GLY A 176 -5.01 -15.02 -15.77
N THR A 177 -4.19 -15.83 -16.42
CA THR A 177 -2.74 -15.61 -16.46
C THR A 177 -2.32 -14.88 -17.74
N LEU A 178 -1.42 -13.91 -17.63
CA LEU A 178 -0.94 -13.14 -18.78
C LEU A 178 0.57 -12.91 -18.67
N ASP A 179 1.32 -13.34 -19.68
CA ASP A 179 2.76 -13.07 -19.82
C ASP A 179 3.00 -12.30 -21.13
N VAL A 180 3.43 -11.05 -20.99
CA VAL A 180 3.76 -10.18 -22.14
C VAL A 180 5.21 -9.74 -22.03
N SER A 181 6.03 -10.07 -23.00
CA SER A 181 7.43 -9.73 -22.96
C SER A 181 8.00 -9.21 -24.28
N ARG A 182 8.83 -8.19 -24.20
CA ARG A 182 9.52 -7.58 -25.36
C ARG A 182 8.54 -7.17 -26.48
N VAL A 183 7.46 -6.50 -26.08
CA VAL A 183 6.49 -5.93 -27.02
C VAL A 183 6.69 -4.42 -27.08
N ASN A 184 6.77 -3.89 -28.31
CA ASN A 184 6.88 -2.46 -28.55
C ASN A 184 5.60 -1.94 -29.25
N ILE A 185 5.11 -0.82 -28.75
CA ILE A 185 4.02 -0.05 -29.39
C ILE A 185 4.62 1.27 -29.84
N GLU A 186 4.60 1.56 -31.13
CA GLU A 186 5.32 2.68 -31.72
C GLU A 186 4.42 3.55 -32.60
N ALA A 187 4.39 4.85 -32.37
CA ALA A 187 3.66 5.82 -33.17
C ALA A 187 2.17 5.45 -33.39
N CYS A 188 1.53 4.91 -32.37
CA CYS A 188 0.14 4.47 -32.44
C CYS A 188 -0.84 5.52 -31.85
N GLU A 189 -2.11 5.40 -32.22
CA GLU A 189 -3.23 6.13 -31.64
C GLU A 189 -4.21 5.15 -30.99
N VAL A 190 -4.45 5.32 -29.67
CA VAL A 190 -5.35 4.45 -28.90
C VAL A 190 -6.41 5.30 -28.21
N SER A 191 -7.67 5.12 -28.59
CA SER A 191 -8.75 5.98 -28.07
C SER A 191 -10.04 5.23 -27.82
N ALA A 192 -10.68 5.47 -26.67
CA ALA A 192 -11.97 4.89 -26.32
C ALA A 192 -12.63 5.68 -25.17
N PRO A 193 -13.94 5.47 -24.88
CA PRO A 193 -14.61 6.11 -23.77
C PRO A 193 -14.05 5.77 -22.39
N CYS A 194 -13.51 4.55 -22.23
CA CYS A 194 -13.16 4.02 -20.91
C CYS A 194 -12.01 3.01 -20.99
N LYS A 195 -11.17 2.95 -19.95
CA LYS A 195 -10.12 1.95 -19.73
C LYS A 195 -9.14 1.87 -20.93
N VAL A 196 -8.48 2.96 -21.21
CA VAL A 196 -7.58 3.08 -22.38
C VAL A 196 -6.13 2.96 -21.94
N GLY A 197 -5.36 2.10 -22.58
CA GLY A 197 -3.92 1.93 -22.31
C GLY A 197 -3.11 1.75 -23.59
N GLY A 198 -1.87 2.17 -23.61
CA GLY A 198 -0.98 1.99 -24.77
C GLY A 198 -0.80 0.52 -25.12
N VAL A 199 -0.56 -0.34 -24.12
CA VAL A 199 -0.44 -1.79 -24.31
C VAL A 199 -1.75 -2.49 -24.02
N ALA A 200 -2.35 -2.27 -22.85
CA ALA A 200 -3.56 -2.99 -22.41
C ALA A 200 -4.63 -2.03 -21.88
N GLY A 201 -5.86 -2.22 -22.32
CA GLY A 201 -7.00 -1.43 -21.88
C GLY A 201 -7.44 -1.78 -20.46
N ALA A 202 -7.83 -3.02 -20.22
CA ALA A 202 -8.31 -3.48 -18.93
C ALA A 202 -7.78 -4.86 -18.56
N LEU A 203 -7.30 -4.97 -17.34
CA LEU A 203 -6.84 -6.20 -16.72
C LEU A 203 -7.80 -6.57 -15.58
N HIS A 204 -8.56 -7.63 -15.76
CA HIS A 204 -9.59 -8.07 -14.82
C HIS A 204 -9.28 -9.47 -14.28
N ASP A 205 -9.32 -9.64 -12.94
CA ASP A 205 -9.13 -10.96 -12.32
C ASP A 205 -7.88 -11.68 -12.89
N VAL A 206 -6.76 -10.97 -12.99
CA VAL A 206 -5.57 -11.36 -13.74
C VAL A 206 -4.34 -11.48 -12.88
N ASP A 207 -3.50 -12.45 -13.17
CA ASP A 207 -2.09 -12.51 -12.75
C ASP A 207 -1.23 -12.23 -13.98
N ALA A 208 -0.73 -11.00 -14.10
CA ALA A 208 -0.07 -10.48 -15.29
C ALA A 208 1.37 -10.10 -15.05
N ILE A 209 2.23 -10.48 -15.99
CA ILE A 209 3.63 -10.06 -16.04
C ILE A 209 3.90 -9.35 -17.37
N PHE A 210 4.40 -8.12 -17.28
CA PHE A 210 4.94 -7.37 -18.43
C PHE A 210 6.45 -7.20 -18.24
N SER A 211 7.25 -7.61 -19.21
CA SER A 211 8.71 -7.54 -19.11
C SER A 211 9.35 -6.97 -20.37
N GLY A 212 10.09 -5.86 -20.22
CA GLY A 212 10.79 -5.21 -21.33
C GLY A 212 9.86 -4.70 -22.43
N CYS A 213 8.67 -4.26 -22.08
CA CYS A 213 7.67 -3.73 -23.01
C CYS A 213 7.72 -2.20 -23.07
N ASN A 214 7.59 -1.62 -24.25
CA ASN A 214 7.76 -0.20 -24.45
C ASN A 214 6.60 0.41 -25.24
N VAL A 215 6.22 1.62 -24.89
CA VAL A 215 5.25 2.46 -25.61
C VAL A 215 5.98 3.74 -26.02
N ASN A 216 6.17 3.97 -27.31
CA ASN A 216 6.95 5.06 -27.85
C ASN A 216 6.09 5.93 -28.78
N ASP A 217 6.17 7.24 -28.63
CA ASP A 217 5.49 8.24 -29.48
C ASP A 217 4.01 7.96 -29.76
N THR A 218 3.34 7.34 -28.79
CA THR A 218 1.95 6.86 -28.91
C THR A 218 1.00 7.83 -28.21
N HIS A 219 -0.14 8.10 -28.85
CA HIS A 219 -1.19 8.94 -28.32
C HIS A 219 -2.30 8.08 -27.71
N VAL A 220 -2.49 8.21 -26.38
CA VAL A 220 -3.48 7.45 -25.61
C VAL A 220 -4.54 8.39 -25.06
N SER A 221 -5.81 8.22 -25.42
CA SER A 221 -6.83 9.18 -25.03
C SER A 221 -8.16 8.56 -24.61
N THR A 222 -8.81 9.16 -23.61
CA THR A 222 -10.24 8.88 -23.34
C THR A 222 -11.11 9.77 -24.23
N LEU A 223 -12.23 9.24 -24.69
CA LEU A 223 -13.25 9.99 -25.44
C LEU A 223 -14.34 10.50 -24.51
N TYR A 224 -14.92 11.65 -24.86
CA TYR A 224 -16.03 12.21 -24.09
C TYR A 224 -17.32 11.44 -24.32
N VAL A 225 -17.82 10.79 -23.28
CA VAL A 225 -19.18 10.21 -23.25
C VAL A 225 -19.88 10.65 -21.96
N ARG A 226 -21.05 11.25 -22.10
CA ARG A 226 -21.83 11.75 -20.96
C ARG A 226 -22.15 10.60 -20.00
N GLY A 227 -21.74 10.76 -18.71
CA GLY A 227 -22.00 9.79 -17.65
C GLY A 227 -21.03 8.61 -17.61
N VAL A 228 -19.99 8.59 -18.44
CA VAL A 228 -18.93 7.59 -18.43
C VAL A 228 -17.65 8.20 -17.84
N SER A 229 -17.11 7.56 -16.81
CA SER A 229 -15.78 7.92 -16.29
C SER A 229 -14.72 7.18 -17.08
N GLY A 230 -13.94 7.88 -17.87
CA GLY A 230 -12.81 7.32 -18.60
C GLY A 230 -11.61 7.13 -17.68
N TRP A 231 -10.88 6.05 -17.86
CA TRP A 231 -9.59 5.78 -17.22
C TRP A 231 -8.54 5.58 -18.29
N CYS A 232 -7.43 6.30 -18.17
CA CYS A 232 -6.43 6.35 -19.21
C CYS A 232 -5.03 6.15 -18.61
N GLY A 233 -4.25 5.24 -19.15
CA GLY A 233 -2.85 5.04 -18.79
C GLY A 233 -1.96 4.90 -20.02
N GLY A 234 -0.79 5.49 -20.01
CA GLY A 234 0.12 5.37 -21.13
C GLY A 234 0.50 3.92 -21.47
N PHE A 235 0.46 3.04 -20.46
CA PHE A 235 0.76 1.61 -20.61
C PHE A 235 -0.49 0.74 -20.36
N ILE A 236 -1.13 0.88 -19.20
CA ILE A 236 -2.33 0.13 -18.81
C ILE A 236 -3.44 1.11 -18.41
N GLY A 237 -4.65 0.95 -18.97
CA GLY A 237 -5.79 1.80 -18.63
C GLY A 237 -6.39 1.48 -17.26
N PHE A 238 -6.54 0.21 -16.94
CA PHE A 238 -7.24 -0.24 -15.74
C PHE A 238 -6.74 -1.59 -15.24
N VAL A 239 -6.64 -1.71 -13.92
CA VAL A 239 -6.41 -2.98 -13.21
C VAL A 239 -7.46 -3.15 -12.14
N GLY A 240 -8.08 -4.32 -12.02
CA GLY A 240 -9.06 -4.58 -10.97
C GLY A 240 -9.85 -5.86 -11.18
N ARG A 241 -10.91 -6.02 -10.39
CA ARG A 241 -11.83 -7.16 -10.50
C ARG A 241 -12.98 -6.87 -11.43
N LYS A 242 -13.53 -7.92 -12.01
CA LYS A 242 -14.72 -7.86 -12.85
C LYS A 242 -15.99 -7.64 -12.01
N GLU A 243 -16.07 -8.32 -10.87
CA GLU A 243 -17.18 -8.23 -9.92
C GLU A 243 -16.67 -7.97 -8.49
N GLU A 244 -17.35 -7.08 -7.78
CA GLU A 244 -16.99 -6.70 -6.38
C GLU A 244 -17.04 -7.89 -5.42
N THR A 245 -17.87 -8.87 -5.68
CA THR A 245 -18.11 -10.02 -4.81
C THR A 245 -17.14 -11.18 -5.03
N ASN A 246 -16.37 -11.16 -6.10
CA ASN A 246 -15.42 -12.23 -6.42
C ASN A 246 -14.10 -12.03 -5.64
N THR A 247 -14.07 -12.50 -4.38
CA THR A 247 -12.87 -12.41 -3.52
C THR A 247 -11.88 -13.57 -3.71
N SER A 248 -12.19 -14.53 -4.57
CA SER A 248 -11.35 -15.72 -4.79
C SER A 248 -10.28 -15.53 -5.86
N SER A 249 -10.40 -14.53 -6.72
CA SER A 249 -9.43 -14.25 -7.78
C SER A 249 -8.34 -13.31 -7.29
N ALA A 250 -7.09 -13.69 -7.48
CA ALA A 250 -5.97 -12.77 -7.29
C ALA A 250 -5.94 -11.74 -8.43
N VAL A 251 -5.58 -10.50 -8.12
CA VAL A 251 -5.25 -9.48 -9.11
C VAL A 251 -3.84 -9.02 -8.83
N SER A 252 -2.91 -9.48 -9.65
CA SER A 252 -1.49 -9.16 -9.54
C SER A 252 -0.97 -8.71 -10.89
N VAL A 253 -0.35 -7.55 -10.94
CA VAL A 253 0.28 -7.04 -12.16
C VAL A 253 1.72 -6.66 -11.83
N THR A 254 2.66 -7.31 -12.46
CA THR A 254 4.08 -6.95 -12.40
C THR A 254 4.49 -6.35 -13.74
N ALA A 255 5.06 -5.14 -13.72
CA ALA A 255 5.71 -4.52 -14.86
C ALA A 255 7.20 -4.33 -14.55
N GLU A 256 8.08 -4.93 -15.33
CA GLU A 256 9.52 -4.88 -15.12
C GLU A 256 10.26 -4.40 -16.37
N ASN A 257 11.15 -3.41 -16.21
CA ASN A 257 11.91 -2.83 -17.33
C ASN A 257 11.01 -2.33 -18.48
N CYS A 258 9.84 -1.77 -18.13
CA CYS A 258 8.89 -1.24 -19.09
C CYS A 258 8.99 0.29 -19.22
N SER A 259 8.59 0.84 -20.36
CA SER A 259 8.66 2.30 -20.55
C SER A 259 7.47 2.88 -21.31
N VAL A 260 7.18 4.17 -21.04
CA VAL A 260 6.29 5.01 -21.84
C VAL A 260 7.04 6.30 -22.19
N THR A 261 7.37 6.50 -23.45
CA THR A 261 8.21 7.61 -23.89
C THR A 261 7.61 8.34 -25.09
N GLY A 262 7.74 9.66 -25.13
CA GLY A 262 7.12 10.46 -26.19
C GLY A 262 5.57 10.41 -26.15
N GLY A 263 4.93 10.88 -27.21
CA GLY A 263 3.47 10.90 -27.32
C GLY A 263 2.77 11.69 -26.19
N ASP A 264 1.51 11.34 -25.95
CA ASP A 264 0.75 11.94 -24.85
C ASP A 264 -0.35 11.00 -24.30
N VAL A 265 -0.77 11.29 -23.05
CA VAL A 265 -1.92 10.68 -22.39
C VAL A 265 -2.97 11.76 -22.15
N LYS A 266 -4.14 11.67 -22.79
CA LYS A 266 -5.21 12.68 -22.73
C LYS A 266 -6.42 12.19 -21.98
N ALA A 267 -6.85 12.95 -20.96
CA ALA A 267 -8.09 12.72 -20.21
C ALA A 267 -9.12 13.83 -20.51
N HIS A 268 -10.25 13.45 -21.11
CA HIS A 268 -11.25 14.41 -21.61
C HIS A 268 -12.28 14.90 -20.58
N MET A 269 -12.34 14.31 -19.37
CA MET A 269 -13.31 14.70 -18.33
C MET A 269 -12.64 14.82 -16.96
N GLU A 270 -13.26 15.59 -16.05
CA GLU A 270 -12.80 15.74 -14.68
C GLU A 270 -12.66 14.37 -13.97
N SER A 271 -13.67 13.52 -14.09
CA SER A 271 -13.63 12.16 -13.56
C SER A 271 -12.53 11.32 -14.21
N SER A 272 -12.27 11.51 -15.50
CA SER A 272 -11.18 10.85 -16.23
C SER A 272 -9.81 11.34 -15.76
N THR A 273 -9.66 12.63 -15.49
CA THR A 273 -8.40 13.21 -15.04
C THR A 273 -7.92 12.59 -13.72
N ARG A 274 -8.85 12.27 -12.80
CA ARG A 274 -8.51 11.67 -11.50
C ARG A 274 -8.00 10.24 -11.60
N TYR A 275 -8.41 9.51 -12.64
CA TYR A 275 -8.09 8.10 -12.84
C TYR A 275 -7.25 7.87 -14.10
N SER A 276 -6.47 8.88 -14.46
CA SER A 276 -5.56 8.80 -15.60
C SER A 276 -4.14 9.14 -15.19
N GLY A 277 -3.21 8.33 -15.62
CA GLY A 277 -1.79 8.41 -15.31
C GLY A 277 -0.91 8.17 -16.53
N THR A 278 0.34 8.56 -16.46
CA THR A 278 1.29 8.43 -17.57
C THR A 278 1.71 6.98 -17.86
N PHE A 279 1.53 6.07 -16.88
CA PHE A 279 1.77 4.64 -17.02
C PHE A 279 0.47 3.83 -16.78
N LEU A 280 -0.09 3.92 -15.58
CA LEU A 280 -1.32 3.24 -15.19
C LEU A 280 -2.46 4.24 -14.97
N GLY A 281 -3.61 3.99 -15.58
CA GLY A 281 -4.80 4.82 -15.37
C GLY A 281 -5.34 4.67 -13.95
N ALA A 282 -5.84 3.51 -13.58
CA ALA A 282 -6.35 3.28 -12.24
C ALA A 282 -6.23 1.83 -11.77
N LEU A 283 -6.03 1.67 -10.46
CA LEU A 283 -6.26 0.44 -9.73
C LEU A 283 -7.62 0.52 -9.04
N ASN A 284 -8.47 -0.48 -9.28
CA ASN A 284 -9.78 -0.63 -8.66
C ASN A 284 -9.76 -1.81 -7.70
N GLY A 285 -9.10 -1.63 -6.57
CA GLY A 285 -8.97 -2.66 -5.56
C GLY A 285 -10.19 -2.73 -4.62
N TYR A 286 -10.68 -3.93 -4.37
CA TYR A 286 -11.79 -4.21 -3.44
C TYR A 286 -11.31 -4.80 -2.13
N ASP A 287 -10.17 -5.46 -2.13
CA ASP A 287 -9.49 -5.96 -0.93
C ASP A 287 -7.97 -5.77 -1.03
N CYS A 288 -7.21 -6.19 -0.02
CA CYS A 288 -5.77 -6.00 0.04
C CYS A 288 -4.96 -6.94 -0.88
N ASN A 289 -5.61 -7.72 -1.72
CA ASN A 289 -4.93 -8.69 -2.58
C ASN A 289 -4.70 -8.17 -4.00
N GLU A 290 -5.22 -6.99 -4.34
CA GLU A 290 -4.91 -6.34 -5.61
C GLU A 290 -3.57 -5.61 -5.53
N VAL A 291 -2.64 -6.01 -6.38
CA VAL A 291 -1.25 -5.49 -6.38
C VAL A 291 -0.83 -5.08 -7.78
N VAL A 292 -0.24 -3.91 -7.89
CA VAL A 292 0.53 -3.50 -9.08
C VAL A 292 1.97 -3.21 -8.63
N ASP A 293 2.91 -3.98 -9.13
CA ASP A 293 4.34 -3.85 -8.81
C ASP A 293 5.12 -3.41 -10.06
N MET A 294 5.67 -2.20 -10.02
CA MET A 294 6.46 -1.62 -11.11
C MET A 294 7.93 -1.56 -10.71
N LYS A 295 8.78 -2.24 -11.47
CA LYS A 295 10.22 -2.34 -11.23
C LYS A 295 10.99 -1.78 -12.40
N ASN A 296 11.88 -0.83 -12.13
CA ASN A 296 12.70 -0.19 -13.16
C ASN A 296 11.87 0.29 -14.38
N CYS A 297 10.66 0.82 -14.10
CA CYS A 297 9.80 1.38 -15.13
C CYS A 297 10.09 2.87 -15.32
N GLN A 298 10.05 3.35 -16.57
CA GLN A 298 10.39 4.71 -16.93
C GLN A 298 9.25 5.40 -17.67
N VAL A 299 9.04 6.68 -17.38
CA VAL A 299 8.02 7.49 -18.03
C VAL A 299 8.63 8.84 -18.45
N SER A 300 8.47 9.18 -19.72
CA SER A 300 8.77 10.52 -20.26
C SER A 300 7.76 10.92 -21.35
N THR A 301 6.48 10.83 -21.01
CA THR A 301 5.34 11.22 -21.85
C THR A 301 4.61 12.42 -21.26
N THR A 302 3.86 13.14 -22.09
CA THR A 302 3.09 14.31 -21.66
C THR A 302 1.70 13.89 -21.17
N PHE A 303 1.29 14.35 -19.98
CA PHE A 303 -0.09 14.20 -19.52
C PHE A 303 -0.90 15.46 -19.82
N VAL A 304 -2.07 15.30 -20.46
CA VAL A 304 -2.98 16.39 -20.79
C VAL A 304 -4.37 16.12 -20.19
N GLY A 305 -4.72 16.87 -19.16
CA GLY A 305 -6.11 16.92 -18.66
C GLY A 305 -6.85 18.05 -19.37
N LEU A 306 -7.93 17.72 -20.07
CA LEU A 306 -8.70 18.69 -20.86
C LEU A 306 -9.83 19.37 -20.08
N ASP A 307 -9.95 19.09 -18.78
CA ASP A 307 -10.96 19.69 -17.92
C ASP A 307 -10.47 20.99 -17.28
N ARG A 308 -11.42 21.93 -17.04
CA ARG A 308 -11.16 23.20 -16.35
C ARG A 308 -10.61 23.02 -14.93
N ASN A 309 -10.86 21.90 -14.29
CA ASN A 309 -10.39 21.55 -12.95
C ASN A 309 -9.20 20.58 -12.95
N ALA A 310 -8.65 20.23 -14.10
CA ALA A 310 -7.53 19.28 -14.22
C ALA A 310 -6.29 19.72 -13.41
N SER A 311 -6.11 21.03 -13.23
CA SER A 311 -5.02 21.61 -12.45
C SER A 311 -5.16 21.43 -10.93
N SER A 312 -6.33 21.07 -10.42
CA SER A 312 -6.58 20.92 -8.99
C SER A 312 -6.25 19.53 -8.43
N TYR A 313 -6.11 18.52 -9.29
CA TYR A 313 -5.78 17.16 -8.86
C TYR A 313 -4.28 16.92 -8.95
N VAL A 314 -3.64 16.81 -7.82
CA VAL A 314 -2.23 16.41 -7.70
C VAL A 314 -2.18 14.91 -7.43
N SER A 315 -1.53 14.16 -8.32
CA SER A 315 -1.26 12.74 -8.08
C SER A 315 -0.21 12.60 -6.97
N ILE A 316 -0.43 11.65 -6.07
CA ILE A 316 0.56 11.27 -5.06
C ILE A 316 1.72 10.45 -5.63
N TYR A 317 1.56 9.92 -6.84
CA TYR A 317 2.57 9.08 -7.49
C TYR A 317 3.60 9.92 -8.24
N PRO A 318 4.87 9.51 -8.24
CA PRO A 318 5.92 10.19 -8.99
C PRO A 318 5.53 10.36 -10.47
N ASP A 319 5.84 11.51 -11.05
CA ASP A 319 5.61 11.83 -12.47
C ASP A 319 4.20 11.48 -12.98
N ARG A 320 3.23 11.45 -12.07
CA ARG A 320 1.88 11.01 -12.33
C ARG A 320 1.80 9.62 -12.97
N MET A 321 2.73 8.73 -12.65
CA MET A 321 2.76 7.38 -13.21
C MET A 321 1.45 6.62 -13.03
N VAL A 322 0.71 6.90 -11.95
CA VAL A 322 -0.63 6.34 -11.71
C VAL A 322 -1.65 7.45 -11.54
N GLY A 323 -2.81 7.29 -12.16
CA GLY A 323 -3.91 8.23 -12.04
C GLY A 323 -4.57 8.20 -10.66
N GLY A 324 -4.88 7.02 -10.14
CA GLY A 324 -5.44 6.92 -8.80
C GLY A 324 -6.01 5.55 -8.44
N HIS A 325 -6.43 5.45 -7.18
CA HIS A 325 -7.24 4.36 -6.67
C HIS A 325 -8.71 4.78 -6.67
N LYS A 326 -9.58 3.97 -7.23
CA LYS A 326 -11.02 4.22 -7.13
C LYS A 326 -11.59 3.73 -5.81
N TYR A 327 -11.10 2.63 -5.30
CA TYR A 327 -11.45 2.05 -4.01
C TYR A 327 -10.24 1.97 -3.09
N LYS A 328 -10.46 1.73 -1.80
CA LYS A 328 -9.49 1.89 -0.73
C LYS A 328 -8.45 0.79 -0.64
N ASN A 329 -8.70 -0.34 -1.28
CA ASN A 329 -7.96 -1.57 -1.09
C ASN A 329 -7.03 -1.82 -2.27
N GLY A 330 -5.99 -2.61 -2.03
CA GLY A 330 -4.92 -2.83 -2.98
C GLY A 330 -3.79 -1.82 -2.84
N TYR A 331 -2.63 -2.13 -3.37
CA TYR A 331 -1.47 -1.26 -3.31
C TYR A 331 -0.68 -1.25 -4.62
N ILE A 332 0.04 -0.16 -4.81
CA ILE A 332 0.91 0.07 -5.95
C ILE A 332 2.31 0.23 -5.42
N CYS A 333 3.23 -0.56 -5.95
CA CYS A 333 4.63 -0.57 -5.56
C CYS A 333 5.49 -0.04 -6.71
N PHE A 334 6.42 0.86 -6.41
CA PHE A 334 7.48 1.32 -7.30
C PHE A 334 8.82 0.98 -6.69
N ASP A 335 9.62 0.15 -7.38
CA ASP A 335 10.96 -0.23 -6.94
C ASP A 335 11.03 -0.62 -5.44
N GLY A 336 10.03 -1.35 -4.97
CA GLY A 336 9.92 -1.79 -3.59
C GLY A 336 9.27 -0.81 -2.61
N VAL A 337 8.88 0.40 -3.06
CA VAL A 337 8.18 1.38 -2.24
C VAL A 337 6.67 1.30 -2.50
N ASN A 338 5.89 0.94 -1.49
CA ASN A 338 4.43 0.91 -1.58
C ASN A 338 3.82 2.32 -1.48
N TYR A 339 2.94 2.63 -2.40
CA TYR A 339 2.17 3.87 -2.43
C TYR A 339 0.71 3.59 -2.09
N VAL A 340 0.23 4.25 -1.05
CA VAL A 340 -1.16 4.19 -0.61
C VAL A 340 -1.76 5.59 -0.60
N LYS A 341 -3.07 5.69 -0.75
CA LYS A 341 -3.77 6.98 -0.69
C LYS A 341 -3.61 7.60 0.71
N PRO A 342 -3.05 8.82 0.85
CA PRO A 342 -2.99 9.50 2.13
C PRO A 342 -4.40 9.80 2.67
N TRP A 343 -4.57 9.72 3.98
CA TRP A 343 -5.75 10.22 4.67
C TRP A 343 -5.86 11.74 4.50
N ASP A 344 -7.07 12.24 4.31
CA ASP A 344 -7.36 13.67 4.07
C ASP A 344 -7.41 14.53 5.36
N GLY A 345 -7.19 13.92 6.52
CA GLY A 345 -7.26 14.59 7.82
C GLY A 345 -8.67 14.76 8.40
N ILE A 346 -9.72 14.41 7.66
CA ILE A 346 -11.11 14.71 8.03
C ILE A 346 -11.99 13.45 7.98
N THR A 347 -11.94 12.71 6.89
CA THR A 347 -12.82 11.56 6.65
C THR A 347 -12.59 10.43 7.64
N LYS A 348 -13.66 9.92 8.23
CA LYS A 348 -13.64 8.77 9.15
C LYS A 348 -14.69 7.76 8.69
N THR A 349 -14.26 6.60 8.27
CA THR A 349 -15.13 5.53 7.77
C THR A 349 -15.05 4.32 8.70
N PRO A 350 -16.17 3.74 9.13
CA PRO A 350 -16.11 2.50 9.91
C PRO A 350 -15.38 1.40 9.14
N PRO A 351 -14.38 0.73 9.74
CA PRO A 351 -13.76 -0.43 9.13
C PRO A 351 -14.71 -1.63 9.12
N THR A 352 -14.44 -2.61 8.27
CA THR A 352 -15.17 -3.87 8.25
C THR A 352 -14.98 -4.61 9.58
N PHE A 353 -16.08 -5.02 10.20
CA PHE A 353 -16.06 -5.81 11.44
C PHE A 353 -16.63 -7.20 11.20
N ALA A 354 -15.82 -8.23 11.44
CA ALA A 354 -16.23 -9.62 11.35
C ALA A 354 -15.42 -10.47 12.37
N ASP A 355 -16.04 -11.48 12.95
CA ASP A 355 -15.40 -12.44 13.85
C ASP A 355 -14.63 -11.78 15.00
N GLY A 356 -15.18 -10.72 15.62
CA GLY A 356 -14.54 -9.97 16.70
C GLY A 356 -13.31 -9.17 16.29
N THR A 357 -13.15 -8.90 14.98
CA THR A 357 -11.98 -8.22 14.43
C THR A 357 -12.39 -7.10 13.47
N TYR A 358 -11.89 -5.91 13.72
CA TYR A 358 -11.92 -4.80 12.77
C TYR A 358 -10.77 -4.95 11.75
N ARG A 359 -11.09 -4.98 10.46
CA ARG A 359 -10.10 -4.99 9.38
C ARG A 359 -9.93 -3.60 8.80
N VAL A 360 -8.73 -3.07 8.88
CA VAL A 360 -8.36 -1.70 8.49
C VAL A 360 -7.49 -1.74 7.25
N TYR A 361 -7.92 -1.08 6.20
CA TYR A 361 -7.22 -1.04 4.91
C TYR A 361 -6.78 0.36 4.49
N ALA A 362 -7.30 1.42 5.14
CA ALA A 362 -7.08 2.80 4.73
C ALA A 362 -6.99 3.77 5.92
N GLY A 363 -6.42 4.95 5.68
CA GLY A 363 -6.23 5.97 6.72
C GLY A 363 -7.53 6.47 7.34
N GLU A 364 -8.59 6.64 6.56
CA GLU A 364 -9.91 7.02 7.07
C GLU A 364 -10.57 5.96 7.95
N GLU A 365 -10.25 4.68 7.76
CA GLU A 365 -10.72 3.58 8.61
C GLU A 365 -9.93 3.54 9.92
N LEU A 366 -8.62 3.78 9.86
CA LEU A 366 -7.81 3.93 11.05
C LEU A 366 -8.24 5.17 11.85
N ALA A 367 -8.53 6.28 11.19
CA ALA A 367 -9.02 7.51 11.79
C ALA A 367 -10.38 7.37 12.46
N TRP A 368 -11.19 6.37 12.09
CA TRP A 368 -12.46 6.08 12.77
C TRP A 368 -12.28 5.72 14.25
N PHE A 369 -11.12 5.19 14.64
CA PHE A 369 -10.81 4.84 16.03
C PHE A 369 -10.31 6.02 16.88
N GLN A 370 -10.10 7.19 16.32
CA GLN A 370 -9.62 8.37 17.04
C GLN A 370 -10.45 8.63 18.31
N GLY A 371 -9.77 8.79 19.44
CA GLY A 371 -10.39 9.04 20.75
C GLY A 371 -11.14 7.85 21.38
N LYS A 372 -11.23 6.70 20.70
CA LYS A 372 -12.03 5.55 21.17
C LYS A 372 -11.24 4.59 22.05
N LYS A 373 -11.99 3.89 22.90
CA LYS A 373 -11.53 2.67 23.59
C LYS A 373 -11.95 1.48 22.75
N VAL A 374 -11.02 0.63 22.35
CA VAL A 374 -11.27 -0.52 21.50
C VAL A 374 -10.86 -1.78 22.23
N ALA A 375 -11.86 -2.60 22.59
CA ALA A 375 -11.66 -3.88 23.24
C ALA A 375 -11.51 -5.04 22.24
N ASP A 376 -12.10 -4.88 21.05
CA ASP A 376 -12.00 -5.85 19.97
C ASP A 376 -10.65 -5.77 19.27
N LYS A 377 -10.34 -6.79 18.48
CA LYS A 377 -9.10 -6.83 17.71
C LYS A 377 -9.12 -5.83 16.56
N ILE A 378 -8.01 -5.15 16.37
CA ILE A 378 -7.72 -4.34 15.19
C ILE A 378 -6.68 -5.08 14.36
N GLN A 379 -7.05 -5.49 13.14
CA GLN A 379 -6.14 -6.01 12.14
C GLN A 379 -5.88 -4.94 11.10
N ILE A 380 -4.65 -4.43 11.02
CA ILE A 380 -4.24 -3.52 9.95
C ILE A 380 -3.79 -4.39 8.77
N CYS A 381 -4.58 -4.38 7.70
CA CYS A 381 -4.42 -5.29 6.57
C CYS A 381 -3.62 -4.72 5.41
N ASN A 382 -3.33 -3.42 5.43
CA ASN A 382 -2.60 -2.72 4.37
C ASN A 382 -1.63 -1.70 4.97
N ASP A 383 -0.73 -1.16 4.15
CA ASP A 383 0.02 0.03 4.51
C ASP A 383 -0.94 1.22 4.57
N ILE A 384 -0.68 2.15 5.48
CA ILE A 384 -1.54 3.30 5.74
C ILE A 384 -0.70 4.57 5.74
N ASP A 385 -1.08 5.55 4.93
CA ASP A 385 -0.51 6.88 4.97
C ASP A 385 -1.49 7.86 5.64
N LEU A 386 -1.07 8.49 6.73
CA LEU A 386 -1.87 9.48 7.45
C LEU A 386 -1.68 10.92 6.93
N GLY A 387 -0.92 11.10 5.85
CA GLY A 387 -0.76 12.36 5.14
C GLY A 387 -0.14 13.49 5.96
N GLY A 388 0.43 13.21 7.11
CA GLY A 388 0.96 14.22 8.04
C GLY A 388 -0.13 15.10 8.68
N HIS A 389 -1.40 14.73 8.58
CA HIS A 389 -2.50 15.40 9.26
C HIS A 389 -2.50 15.05 10.75
N VAL A 390 -2.98 15.98 11.58
CA VAL A 390 -3.07 15.74 13.03
C VAL A 390 -4.05 14.61 13.29
N PHE A 391 -3.51 13.53 13.86
CA PHE A 391 -4.25 12.34 14.24
C PHE A 391 -4.51 12.37 15.74
N GLU A 392 -5.78 12.27 16.15
CA GLU A 392 -6.10 12.09 17.56
C GLU A 392 -5.80 10.65 17.98
N PRO A 393 -4.95 10.43 19.00
CA PRO A 393 -4.62 9.08 19.44
C PRO A 393 -5.85 8.20 19.74
N LEU A 394 -5.73 6.90 19.53
CA LEU A 394 -6.67 5.95 20.13
C LEU A 394 -6.58 6.11 21.65
N TYR A 395 -7.73 6.18 22.34
CA TYR A 395 -7.70 6.26 23.81
C TYR A 395 -7.07 5.01 24.40
N SER A 396 -7.54 3.83 23.99
CA SER A 396 -6.91 2.55 24.28
C SER A 396 -7.25 1.50 23.23
N ALA A 397 -6.34 0.56 23.02
CA ALA A 397 -6.57 -0.61 22.17
C ALA A 397 -5.89 -1.82 22.84
N THR A 398 -6.63 -2.93 23.00
CA THR A 398 -6.12 -4.14 23.65
C THR A 398 -5.40 -5.08 22.70
N TYR A 399 -5.72 -5.01 21.41
CA TYR A 399 -5.08 -5.87 20.43
C TYR A 399 -4.94 -5.15 19.08
N ILE A 400 -3.70 -4.96 18.63
CA ILE A 400 -3.39 -4.45 17.29
C ILE A 400 -2.40 -5.40 16.63
N ASP A 401 -2.74 -5.88 15.44
CA ASP A 401 -1.87 -6.72 14.61
C ASP A 401 -1.77 -6.12 13.21
N GLY A 402 -0.57 -5.79 12.78
CA GLY A 402 -0.30 -5.24 11.46
C GLY A 402 0.18 -6.29 10.44
N ARG A 403 -0.08 -7.58 10.65
CA ARG A 403 0.35 -8.61 9.71
C ARG A 403 -0.48 -8.59 8.44
N LYS A 404 0.12 -8.22 7.32
CA LYS A 404 -0.49 -8.27 6.00
C LYS A 404 -0.60 -9.71 5.46
N SER A 405 -1.38 -9.90 4.40
CA SER A 405 -1.56 -11.21 3.74
C SER A 405 -0.27 -11.76 3.13
N ASP A 406 0.66 -10.90 2.73
CA ASP A 406 1.99 -11.27 2.24
C ASP A 406 2.97 -11.67 3.36
N GLY A 407 2.53 -11.62 4.61
CA GLY A 407 3.32 -11.94 5.78
C GLY A 407 4.23 -10.80 6.27
N LYS A 408 4.24 -9.64 5.65
CA LYS A 408 5.00 -8.46 6.09
C LYS A 408 4.22 -7.65 7.11
N ASN A 409 4.93 -6.74 7.79
CA ASN A 409 4.30 -5.75 8.65
C ASN A 409 3.54 -4.71 7.81
N SER A 410 2.43 -4.21 8.35
CA SER A 410 1.82 -3.00 7.83
C SER A 410 2.64 -1.78 8.22
N GLU A 411 2.78 -0.84 7.31
CA GLU A 411 3.42 0.44 7.54
C GLU A 411 2.38 1.52 7.85
N ILE A 412 2.58 2.25 8.93
CA ILE A 412 1.83 3.47 9.26
C ILE A 412 2.76 4.65 9.00
N ARG A 413 2.49 5.40 7.94
CA ARG A 413 3.35 6.49 7.47
C ARG A 413 2.78 7.84 7.87
N ASN A 414 3.67 8.81 8.11
CA ASN A 414 3.34 10.21 8.35
C ASN A 414 2.36 10.42 9.50
N LEU A 415 2.44 9.61 10.55
CA LEU A 415 1.65 9.78 11.77
C LEU A 415 2.05 11.09 12.45
N LYS A 416 1.12 12.02 12.56
CA LYS A 416 1.32 13.26 13.29
C LYS A 416 0.39 13.36 14.49
N VAL A 417 0.94 13.45 15.67
CA VAL A 417 0.17 13.64 16.91
C VAL A 417 0.64 14.91 17.59
N VAL A 418 -0.31 15.81 17.87
CA VAL A 418 -0.05 16.98 18.71
C VAL A 418 -1.08 16.98 19.82
N ARG A 419 -0.63 16.86 21.06
CA ARG A 419 -1.51 16.74 22.19
C ARG A 419 -1.01 17.53 23.40
N GLU A 420 -1.88 18.32 24.01
CA GLU A 420 -1.67 18.91 25.30
C GLU A 420 -2.04 17.92 26.40
N ASN A 421 -1.20 17.76 27.41
CA ASN A 421 -1.50 16.87 28.54
C ASN A 421 -2.65 17.45 29.37
N ASP A 422 -3.65 16.64 29.68
CA ASP A 422 -4.86 17.01 30.43
C ASP A 422 -4.76 16.73 31.94
N GLY A 423 -3.54 16.54 32.46
CA GLY A 423 -3.26 16.33 33.89
C GLY A 423 -3.42 14.88 34.38
N LYS A 424 -3.74 13.95 33.49
CA LYS A 424 -3.71 12.51 33.76
C LYS A 424 -2.42 11.92 33.23
N GLU A 425 -1.89 10.87 33.82
CA GLU A 425 -0.69 10.17 33.34
C GLU A 425 -0.83 9.76 31.87
N ASP A 426 -0.74 10.70 30.98
CA ASP A 426 -1.13 10.66 29.58
C ASP A 426 -0.16 11.47 28.73
N GLY A 427 -0.30 11.40 27.43
CA GLY A 427 0.59 12.13 26.52
C GLY A 427 0.25 11.89 25.06
N ALA A 428 1.24 12.03 24.20
CA ALA A 428 1.12 11.90 22.77
C ALA A 428 1.76 10.61 22.27
N ALA A 429 0.97 9.76 21.62
CA ALA A 429 1.39 8.57 20.89
C ALA A 429 0.28 8.12 19.96
N PHE A 430 0.48 7.05 19.21
CA PHE A 430 -0.58 6.40 18.43
C PHE A 430 -1.70 5.85 19.33
N VAL A 431 -1.34 5.21 20.45
CA VAL A 431 -2.26 4.74 21.50
C VAL A 431 -1.89 5.45 22.82
N ARG A 432 -2.88 6.01 23.53
CA ARG A 432 -2.64 6.70 24.79
C ARG A 432 -2.36 5.74 25.94
N GLN A 433 -3.18 4.71 26.08
CA GLN A 433 -3.14 3.76 27.18
C GLN A 433 -3.32 2.33 26.72
N ALA A 434 -2.54 1.44 27.28
CA ALA A 434 -2.70 0.00 27.20
C ALA A 434 -2.95 -0.53 28.59
N SER A 435 -4.05 -1.27 28.78
CA SER A 435 -4.45 -1.81 30.09
C SER A 435 -5.10 -3.18 29.94
N GLY A 436 -5.00 -4.00 31.00
CA GLY A 436 -5.41 -5.40 30.98
C GLY A 436 -4.44 -6.23 30.13
N THR A 437 -4.92 -7.28 29.47
CA THR A 437 -4.08 -8.08 28.56
C THR A 437 -4.02 -7.40 27.20
N THR A 438 -2.89 -6.85 26.86
CA THR A 438 -2.70 -6.07 25.64
C THR A 438 -1.60 -6.67 24.75
N VAL A 439 -1.85 -6.70 23.44
CA VAL A 439 -0.92 -7.17 22.42
C VAL A 439 -0.85 -6.17 21.26
N HIS A 440 0.34 -5.64 21.00
CA HIS A 440 0.63 -4.80 19.84
C HIS A 440 1.76 -5.44 19.04
N LYS A 441 1.53 -5.77 17.78
CA LYS A 441 2.52 -6.49 16.98
C LYS A 441 2.45 -6.23 15.48
N ASN A 442 3.56 -6.55 14.81
CA ASN A 442 3.70 -6.52 13.35
C ASN A 442 3.39 -5.16 12.72
N ILE A 443 3.87 -4.07 13.32
CA ILE A 443 3.60 -2.70 12.86
C ILE A 443 4.93 -2.00 12.61
N THR A 444 5.02 -1.27 11.52
CA THR A 444 6.13 -0.39 11.23
C THR A 444 5.64 1.05 11.11
N PHE A 445 6.17 1.95 11.93
CA PHE A 445 5.92 3.39 11.81
C PHE A 445 7.04 4.03 11.00
N ILE A 446 6.67 4.88 10.03
CA ILE A 446 7.63 5.61 9.20
C ILE A 446 7.31 7.10 9.26
N ASN A 447 8.33 7.93 9.52
CA ASN A 447 8.22 9.39 9.55
C ASN A 447 7.13 9.87 10.52
N ALA A 448 7.09 9.34 11.74
CA ALA A 448 6.17 9.82 12.77
C ALA A 448 6.62 11.17 13.35
N ASP A 449 5.69 12.11 13.55
CA ASP A 449 5.91 13.43 14.15
C ASP A 449 5.00 13.58 15.38
N ILE A 450 5.54 13.35 16.56
CA ILE A 450 4.75 13.29 17.79
C ILE A 450 5.19 14.35 18.78
N LYS A 451 4.24 15.16 19.21
CA LYS A 451 4.46 16.26 20.14
C LYS A 451 3.48 16.20 21.31
N ALA A 452 4.01 16.02 22.51
CA ALA A 452 3.27 16.19 23.76
C ALA A 452 3.58 17.55 24.35
N THR A 453 2.58 18.40 24.54
CA THR A 453 2.73 19.72 25.18
C THR A 453 2.32 19.63 26.65
N HIS A 454 3.01 20.40 27.47
CA HIS A 454 2.75 20.49 28.89
C HIS A 454 1.77 21.62 29.19
N ASN A 455 0.82 21.40 30.11
CA ASN A 455 -0.06 22.43 30.62
C ASN A 455 0.31 22.72 32.10
N PRO A 456 0.95 23.85 32.39
CA PRO A 456 1.43 24.16 33.74
C PRO A 456 0.28 24.26 34.75
N SER A 457 -0.94 24.53 34.33
CA SER A 457 -2.09 24.67 35.24
C SER A 457 -2.60 23.36 35.81
N ILE A 458 -2.38 22.24 35.13
CA ILE A 458 -2.97 20.93 35.47
C ILE A 458 -1.95 19.80 35.54
N ASP A 459 -0.74 20.02 35.06
CA ASP A 459 0.25 18.97 34.90
C ASP A 459 1.63 19.43 35.41
N HIS A 460 2.27 18.59 36.17
CA HIS A 460 3.59 18.82 36.76
C HIS A 460 4.75 18.36 35.85
N GLY A 461 4.66 18.59 34.56
CA GLY A 461 5.66 18.19 33.60
C GLY A 461 5.55 16.72 33.16
N ASN A 462 4.35 16.14 33.18
CA ASN A 462 4.12 14.77 32.79
C ASN A 462 3.71 14.60 31.30
N ALA A 463 4.19 15.45 30.42
CA ALA A 463 3.94 15.34 28.99
C ALA A 463 4.73 14.15 28.39
N TYR A 464 4.17 12.95 28.53
CA TYR A 464 4.76 11.71 28.02
C TYR A 464 4.71 11.65 26.50
N CYS A 465 5.69 11.02 25.87
CA CYS A 465 5.77 10.95 24.42
C CYS A 465 6.33 9.61 23.94
N ALA A 466 5.67 9.01 22.98
CA ALA A 466 6.12 7.77 22.35
C ALA A 466 5.51 7.61 20.96
N THR A 467 6.06 6.75 20.14
CA THR A 467 5.43 6.47 18.84
C THR A 467 4.22 5.55 18.99
N LEU A 468 4.35 4.41 19.66
CA LEU A 468 3.29 3.43 19.77
C LEU A 468 2.35 3.69 20.95
N CYS A 469 2.87 3.69 22.18
CA CYS A 469 2.01 3.79 23.37
C CYS A 469 2.66 4.60 24.47
N VAL A 470 1.87 5.52 25.06
CA VAL A 470 2.37 6.38 26.13
C VAL A 470 2.46 5.68 27.46
N ASN A 471 1.38 4.98 27.87
CA ASN A 471 1.28 4.40 29.19
C ASN A 471 0.72 2.98 29.14
N VAL A 472 1.50 2.05 29.64
CA VAL A 472 1.18 0.61 29.62
C VAL A 472 1.01 0.10 31.04
N THR A 473 -0.12 -0.59 31.29
CA THR A 473 -0.45 -1.24 32.58
C THR A 473 -1.06 -2.63 32.30
N GLY A 474 -1.10 -3.52 33.32
CA GLY A 474 -1.60 -4.89 33.16
C GLY A 474 -0.56 -5.82 32.55
N SER A 475 -0.97 -6.76 31.71
CA SER A 475 -0.05 -7.65 30.99
C SER A 475 0.15 -7.18 29.57
N TYR A 476 1.40 -7.05 29.10
CA TYR A 476 1.71 -6.43 27.82
C TYR A 476 2.65 -7.26 26.96
N THR A 477 2.29 -7.40 25.69
CA THR A 477 3.15 -8.00 24.66
C THR A 477 3.35 -7.02 23.51
N MET A 478 4.61 -6.74 23.17
CA MET A 478 5.00 -6.00 21.97
C MET A 478 5.99 -6.84 21.17
N GLU A 479 5.64 -7.18 19.94
CA GLU A 479 6.45 -8.05 19.10
C GLU A 479 6.51 -7.53 17.67
N ASN A 480 7.72 -7.48 17.11
CA ASN A 480 7.92 -7.11 15.71
C ASN A 480 7.31 -5.72 15.40
N VAL A 481 7.63 -4.73 16.27
CA VAL A 481 7.22 -3.33 16.10
C VAL A 481 8.44 -2.47 15.85
N HIS A 482 8.39 -1.68 14.77
CA HIS A 482 9.51 -0.88 14.32
C HIS A 482 9.11 0.58 14.12
N ALA A 483 10.05 1.49 14.31
CA ALA A 483 9.85 2.91 14.08
C ALA A 483 11.08 3.51 13.37
N TYR A 484 10.85 4.15 12.21
CA TYR A 484 11.90 4.68 11.34
C TYR A 484 11.71 6.17 11.05
N ASP A 485 12.81 6.92 11.06
CA ASP A 485 12.91 8.30 10.56
C ASP A 485 11.89 9.28 11.17
N GLY A 486 11.53 9.11 12.43
CA GLY A 486 10.54 9.94 13.12
C GLY A 486 11.14 10.90 14.12
N ARG A 487 10.26 11.67 14.76
CA ARG A 487 10.65 12.61 15.82
C ARG A 487 9.65 12.68 16.96
N LEU A 488 10.16 12.81 18.16
CA LEU A 488 9.38 12.94 19.39
C LEU A 488 9.76 14.23 20.12
N TYR A 489 8.75 15.01 20.48
CA TYR A 489 8.90 16.18 21.33
C TYR A 489 8.02 16.04 22.57
N GLY A 490 8.62 16.05 23.74
CA GLY A 490 7.90 15.93 25.01
C GLY A 490 8.70 16.46 26.19
N VAL A 491 8.27 16.12 27.39
CA VAL A 491 8.96 16.58 28.62
C VAL A 491 9.53 15.42 29.40
N ASN A 492 8.76 14.34 29.58
CA ASN A 492 9.08 13.28 30.50
C ASN A 492 8.62 11.92 29.97
N LYS A 493 9.23 10.84 30.44
CA LYS A 493 8.93 9.45 30.03
C LYS A 493 8.76 9.30 28.51
N MET A 494 9.84 9.65 27.84
CA MET A 494 9.90 9.62 26.39
C MET A 494 10.65 8.39 25.92
N GLY A 495 10.04 7.65 24.99
CA GLY A 495 10.69 6.51 24.38
C GLY A 495 10.27 6.33 22.94
N GLY A 496 11.20 5.90 22.10
CA GLY A 496 10.94 5.74 20.67
C GLY A 496 9.67 4.94 20.36
N LEU A 497 9.39 3.88 21.13
CA LEU A 497 8.16 3.09 21.03
C LEU A 497 7.24 3.24 22.24
N LEU A 498 7.79 3.23 23.47
CA LEU A 498 6.98 3.26 24.70
C LEU A 498 7.44 4.40 25.61
N GLY A 499 6.49 5.18 26.12
CA GLY A 499 6.77 6.22 27.10
C GLY A 499 6.97 5.64 28.50
N ARG A 500 5.96 4.99 29.06
CA ARG A 500 5.96 4.34 30.38
C ARG A 500 5.48 2.91 30.28
N LEU A 501 6.29 1.99 30.72
CA LEU A 501 5.96 0.57 30.84
C LEU A 501 5.80 0.25 32.34
N ALA A 502 4.56 0.24 32.81
CA ALA A 502 4.18 -0.04 34.21
C ALA A 502 3.23 -1.24 34.27
N ALA A 503 3.49 -2.23 33.46
CA ALA A 503 2.72 -3.46 33.38
C ALA A 503 2.97 -4.36 34.62
N GLU A 504 2.09 -5.29 34.88
CA GLU A 504 2.37 -6.36 35.85
C GLU A 504 3.44 -7.30 35.30
N THR A 505 3.29 -7.68 34.03
CA THR A 505 4.26 -8.46 33.27
C THR A 505 4.36 -7.92 31.86
N SER A 506 5.55 -7.95 31.26
CA SER A 506 5.71 -7.57 29.86
C SER A 506 6.72 -8.40 29.09
N THR A 507 6.42 -8.63 27.81
CA THR A 507 7.33 -9.22 26.82
C THR A 507 7.48 -8.27 25.67
N ILE A 508 8.73 -7.87 25.39
CA ILE A 508 9.07 -6.97 24.28
C ILE A 508 10.13 -7.65 23.44
N LYS A 509 9.78 -7.98 22.19
CA LYS A 509 10.65 -8.77 21.35
C LYS A 509 10.70 -8.28 19.91
N ASN A 510 11.91 -8.33 19.31
CA ASN A 510 12.14 -7.96 17.92
C ASN A 510 11.59 -6.58 17.56
N CYS A 511 11.95 -5.57 18.36
CA CYS A 511 11.48 -4.20 18.17
C CYS A 511 12.64 -3.25 17.88
N SER A 512 12.42 -2.23 17.03
CA SER A 512 13.50 -1.31 16.68
C SER A 512 13.06 0.15 16.57
N VAL A 513 14.01 1.05 16.83
CA VAL A 513 13.93 2.48 16.58
C VAL A 513 15.16 2.89 15.80
N ILE A 514 14.98 3.44 14.61
CA ILE A 514 16.09 3.76 13.70
C ILE A 514 15.89 5.16 13.11
N GLY A 515 16.94 5.98 13.13
CA GLY A 515 16.93 7.31 12.53
C GLY A 515 16.03 8.33 13.24
N TYR A 516 15.75 8.17 14.52
CA TYR A 516 14.82 9.04 15.26
C TYR A 516 15.52 10.28 15.85
N GLU A 517 14.74 11.35 16.00
CA GLU A 517 15.07 12.50 16.84
C GLU A 517 14.14 12.49 18.06
N ILE A 518 14.69 12.31 19.28
CA ILE A 518 13.95 12.35 20.53
C ILE A 518 14.44 13.55 21.34
N LYS A 519 13.55 14.54 21.53
CA LYS A 519 13.93 15.80 22.14
C LYS A 519 12.96 16.23 23.22
N ASN A 520 13.47 16.54 24.41
CA ASN A 520 12.67 17.25 25.39
C ASN A 520 12.76 18.77 25.17
N TYR A 521 11.66 19.46 25.43
CA TYR A 521 11.63 20.91 25.36
C TYR A 521 11.72 21.54 26.77
N GLU A 522 12.06 22.82 26.80
CA GLU A 522 12.14 23.60 28.04
C GLU A 522 10.75 23.84 28.64
N VAL A 523 10.61 23.58 29.92
CA VAL A 523 9.42 23.93 30.70
C VAL A 523 9.71 25.20 31.47
N ASN A 524 9.11 26.30 31.01
CA ASN A 524 9.30 27.65 31.65
C ASN A 524 8.17 27.98 32.64
N ASP A 525 7.78 27.00 33.45
CA ASP A 525 6.76 27.23 34.47
C ASP A 525 7.26 28.11 35.60
N LYS A 526 6.38 29.01 36.05
CA LYS A 526 6.71 29.85 37.17
C LYS A 526 6.67 29.06 38.47
N PRO A 527 7.59 29.31 39.42
CA PRO A 527 7.60 28.64 40.70
C PRO A 527 6.26 28.74 41.47
N GLU A 528 5.54 29.84 41.31
CA GLU A 528 4.28 30.07 41.98
C GLU A 528 3.16 29.09 41.51
N ASP A 529 3.21 28.64 40.26
CA ASP A 529 2.22 27.73 39.71
C ASP A 529 2.34 26.33 40.34
N PHE A 530 3.56 25.89 40.60
CA PHE A 530 3.82 24.61 41.29
C PHE A 530 3.45 24.62 42.78
N ALA A 531 3.72 25.70 43.49
CA ALA A 531 3.35 25.84 44.88
C ALA A 531 1.83 25.74 45.08
N LYS A 532 1.05 26.38 44.22
CA LYS A 532 -0.42 26.34 44.25
C LYS A 532 -0.93 24.93 44.08
N ILE A 533 -0.43 24.21 43.07
CA ILE A 533 -0.91 22.86 42.76
C ILE A 533 -0.54 21.87 43.87
N ALA A 534 0.63 22.01 44.50
CA ALA A 534 1.01 21.19 45.64
C ALA A 534 0.03 21.40 46.81
N THR A 535 -0.34 22.65 47.07
CA THR A 535 -1.32 23.01 48.11
C THR A 535 -2.72 22.46 47.79
N ASP A 536 -3.19 22.59 46.56
CA ASP A 536 -4.48 22.12 46.13
C ASP A 536 -4.62 20.58 46.19
N LYS A 537 -3.52 19.85 46.11
CA LYS A 537 -3.43 18.40 46.31
C LYS A 537 -3.17 17.95 47.72
N GLY A 538 -3.15 18.89 48.71
CA GLY A 538 -2.93 18.57 50.13
C GLY A 538 -1.50 18.24 50.48
N TYR A 539 -0.54 18.57 49.65
CA TYR A 539 0.88 18.47 49.98
C TYR A 539 1.33 19.79 50.62
N TYR A 540 1.73 19.74 51.84
CA TYR A 540 2.34 20.92 52.49
C TYR A 540 3.74 21.13 51.94
N CYS A 541 3.92 22.24 51.27
CA CYS A 541 5.21 22.60 50.70
C CYS A 541 5.40 24.11 50.71
N GLU A 542 6.28 24.62 51.54
CA GLU A 542 6.59 26.06 51.55
C GLU A 542 7.37 26.52 50.32
N GLU A 543 8.05 25.59 49.64
CA GLU A 543 8.83 25.86 48.44
C GLU A 543 9.03 24.54 47.67
N CYS A 544 7.98 23.91 47.17
CA CYS A 544 8.09 22.67 46.38
C CYS A 544 8.26 22.94 44.90
N ILE A 545 9.35 22.50 44.37
CA ILE A 545 9.51 22.43 42.91
C ILE A 545 9.56 20.98 42.52
N PHE A 546 8.50 20.59 41.78
CA PHE A 546 8.49 19.33 41.11
C PHE A 546 9.19 19.50 39.76
N TYR A 547 10.37 18.92 39.64
CA TYR A 547 11.01 18.84 38.33
C TYR A 547 10.41 17.67 37.55
N PRO A 548 10.04 17.87 36.31
CA PRO A 548 9.78 16.75 35.44
C PRO A 548 11.05 15.90 35.37
N HIS A 549 10.98 14.68 35.82
CA HIS A 549 12.05 13.73 35.64
C HIS A 549 12.19 13.39 34.18
N GLY A 550 13.22 13.88 33.51
CA GLY A 550 13.48 13.57 32.12
C GLY A 550 13.96 12.12 31.99
N GLU A 551 13.02 11.19 31.94
CA GLU A 551 13.26 9.77 31.69
C GLU A 551 13.13 9.53 30.19
N ILE A 552 14.26 9.49 29.49
CA ILE A 552 14.33 9.48 28.03
C ILE A 552 15.18 8.31 27.56
N GLY A 553 14.59 7.40 26.80
CA GLY A 553 15.26 6.25 26.20
C GLY A 553 14.96 6.13 24.71
N GLY A 554 15.90 5.60 23.97
CA GLY A 554 15.72 5.38 22.53
C GLY A 554 14.57 4.43 22.21
N LEU A 555 14.35 3.39 23.03
CA LEU A 555 13.24 2.44 22.87
C LEU A 555 12.12 2.73 23.89
N ILE A 556 12.45 2.81 25.19
CA ILE A 556 11.51 2.95 26.30
C ILE A 556 11.98 4.03 27.24
N GLY A 557 11.09 4.97 27.60
CA GLY A 557 11.42 6.05 28.55
C GLY A 557 11.55 5.55 29.99
N PHE A 558 10.58 4.78 30.45
CA PHE A 558 10.52 4.34 31.84
C PHE A 558 9.93 2.94 31.97
N VAL A 559 10.59 2.09 32.78
CA VAL A 559 10.16 0.71 33.07
C VAL A 559 9.94 0.52 34.57
N THR A 560 8.77 -0.02 34.92
CA THR A 560 8.44 -0.49 36.29
C THR A 560 7.51 -1.69 36.18
N SER A 561 8.02 -2.79 35.68
CA SER A 561 7.28 -4.04 35.45
C SER A 561 8.23 -5.22 35.46
N ASP A 562 7.70 -6.41 35.76
CA ASP A 562 8.39 -7.65 35.39
C ASP A 562 8.48 -7.68 33.86
N SER A 563 9.69 -7.63 33.30
CA SER A 563 9.90 -7.42 31.88
C SER A 563 10.93 -8.38 31.30
N ASP A 564 10.58 -8.96 30.15
CA ASP A 564 11.52 -9.66 29.27
C ASP A 564 11.64 -8.87 27.96
N ILE A 565 12.82 -8.30 27.73
CA ILE A 565 13.13 -7.42 26.60
C ILE A 565 14.27 -8.06 25.81
N SER A 566 13.97 -8.52 24.58
CA SER A 566 14.96 -9.24 23.78
C SER A 566 14.92 -8.89 22.30
N ASP A 567 16.04 -9.10 21.63
CA ASP A 567 16.17 -8.95 20.17
C ASP A 567 15.78 -7.56 19.66
N CYS A 568 16.08 -6.51 20.43
CA CYS A 568 15.67 -5.15 20.15
C CYS A 568 16.84 -4.27 19.70
N SER A 569 16.56 -3.19 18.97
CA SER A 569 17.63 -2.28 18.54
C SER A 569 17.24 -0.80 18.57
N VAL A 570 18.23 0.05 18.78
CA VAL A 570 18.17 1.50 18.59
C VAL A 570 19.41 1.93 17.81
N ILE A 571 19.17 2.48 16.60
CA ILE A 571 20.25 2.73 15.64
C ILE A 571 20.11 4.15 15.06
N ASN A 572 21.22 4.86 14.92
CA ASN A 572 21.30 6.20 14.33
C ASN A 572 20.27 7.18 14.90
N THR A 573 19.99 7.11 16.20
CA THR A 573 18.99 7.91 16.90
C THR A 573 19.65 9.03 17.67
N VAL A 574 19.12 10.25 17.54
CA VAL A 574 19.57 11.43 18.26
C VAL A 574 18.66 11.67 19.47
N ILE A 575 19.21 11.63 20.67
CA ILE A 575 18.48 11.88 21.92
C ILE A 575 19.00 13.18 22.54
N ASP A 576 18.21 14.26 22.42
CA ASP A 576 18.53 15.57 22.96
C ASP A 576 17.70 15.85 24.23
N ALA A 577 18.29 15.67 25.37
CA ALA A 577 17.69 15.92 26.68
C ALA A 577 18.12 17.28 27.30
N THR A 578 18.49 18.24 26.48
CA THR A 578 18.96 19.56 26.93
C THR A 578 17.85 20.55 27.24
N GLY A 579 16.59 20.23 26.96
CA GLY A 579 15.46 21.06 27.36
C GLY A 579 15.54 21.35 28.85
N GLN A 580 15.74 22.61 29.23
CA GLN A 580 15.96 23.00 30.64
C GLN A 580 14.65 22.92 31.40
N VAL A 581 14.69 22.31 32.54
CA VAL A 581 13.76 22.64 33.61
C VAL A 581 14.29 23.89 34.28
N ALA A 582 13.41 24.88 34.52
CA ALA A 582 13.77 26.15 35.12
C ALA A 582 14.71 25.95 36.33
N LYS A 583 15.81 26.67 36.39
CA LYS A 583 16.73 26.65 37.51
C LYS A 583 15.99 27.17 38.72
N SER A 584 15.60 26.29 39.60
CA SER A 584 15.02 26.70 40.86
C SER A 584 15.88 26.32 42.06
N PRO A 585 15.87 27.11 43.10
CA PRO A 585 16.58 26.79 44.32
C PRO A 585 16.03 25.49 44.91
N ARG A 586 16.91 24.73 45.54
CA ARG A 586 16.58 23.47 46.21
C ARG A 586 15.51 23.70 47.27
N ILE A 587 14.48 22.90 47.25
CA ILE A 587 13.44 22.94 48.26
C ILE A 587 13.38 21.61 48.96
N GLY A 588 13.44 21.66 50.29
CA GLY A 588 13.26 20.52 51.17
C GLY A 588 11.78 20.25 51.40
N LEU A 589 11.33 19.05 51.16
CA LEU A 589 10.05 18.56 51.66
C LEU A 589 10.08 18.44 53.17
N ASN A 590 9.18 19.13 53.87
CA ASN A 590 9.17 19.10 55.31
C ASN A 590 8.56 17.80 55.87
N SER A 591 9.35 17.10 56.59
CA SER A 591 9.23 16.30 57.79
C SER A 591 8.24 15.15 57.93
N LEU A 592 7.21 14.92 57.13
CA LEU A 592 6.48 13.66 57.18
C LEU A 592 7.00 12.63 56.16
N PHE A 593 7.68 13.10 55.15
CA PHE A 593 8.48 12.31 54.26
C PHE A 593 9.74 13.08 53.93
N ALA A 594 10.65 13.14 54.90
CA ALA A 594 12.02 13.61 54.63
C ALA A 594 12.73 12.59 53.74
N VAL A 595 12.25 12.44 52.58
CA VAL A 595 13.07 11.96 51.51
C VAL A 595 13.92 13.17 51.13
N ASN A 596 15.21 13.12 51.38
CA ASN A 596 16.15 13.87 50.59
C ASN A 596 15.91 13.47 49.17
N VAL A 597 14.98 14.14 48.51
CA VAL A 597 14.83 14.04 47.08
C VAL A 597 16.06 14.73 46.53
N THR A 598 17.14 14.01 46.51
CA THR A 598 18.18 14.28 45.57
C THR A 598 17.44 14.32 44.24
N ILE A 599 17.35 15.51 43.66
CA ILE A 599 16.74 15.69 42.33
C ILE A 599 17.39 14.63 41.47
N ALA A 600 16.66 13.55 41.25
CA ALA A 600 17.18 12.46 40.44
C ALA A 600 17.40 13.06 39.08
N GLY A 601 18.64 13.21 38.70
CA GLY A 601 19.00 13.79 37.42
C GLY A 601 18.24 13.13 36.31
N ARG A 602 18.07 13.82 35.19
CA ARG A 602 17.42 13.28 33.99
C ARG A 602 18.07 11.96 33.63
N TYR A 603 17.27 10.91 33.56
CA TYR A 603 17.74 9.60 33.19
C TYR A 603 17.63 9.46 31.65
N VAL A 604 18.78 9.58 31.03
CA VAL A 604 18.87 9.58 29.55
C VAL A 604 19.79 8.46 29.10
N ASN A 605 19.36 7.66 28.18
CA ASN A 605 20.18 6.63 27.55
C ASN A 605 19.67 6.21 26.14
N GLU A 606 20.55 5.54 25.42
CA GLU A 606 20.29 5.07 24.07
C GLU A 606 19.15 4.06 23.97
N PHE A 607 18.90 3.26 25.00
CA PHE A 607 17.91 2.20 24.99
C PHE A 607 16.76 2.42 25.97
N ILE A 608 17.04 2.40 27.29
CA ILE A 608 16.04 2.63 28.32
C ILE A 608 16.46 3.84 29.17
N GLY A 609 15.56 4.82 29.32
CA GLY A 609 15.82 6.00 30.15
C GLY A 609 15.98 5.64 31.62
N ASN A 610 14.99 5.01 32.23
CA ASN A 610 15.02 4.64 33.63
C ASN A 610 14.29 3.33 33.94
N ILE A 611 14.79 2.57 34.91
CA ILE A 611 14.15 1.38 35.46
C ILE A 611 13.89 1.60 36.94
N ARG A 612 12.69 1.31 37.41
CA ARG A 612 12.29 1.41 38.80
C ARG A 612 11.67 0.08 39.26
N THR A 613 12.15 -0.44 40.36
CA THR A 613 11.75 -1.74 40.91
C THR A 613 11.16 -1.65 42.33
N PRO A 614 10.08 -0.87 42.56
CA PRO A 614 9.53 -0.66 43.90
C PRO A 614 8.90 -1.90 44.52
N ASN A 615 8.43 -2.86 43.70
CA ASN A 615 7.73 -4.08 44.11
C ASN A 615 8.56 -5.34 43.81
N LYS A 616 9.87 -5.24 43.77
CA LYS A 616 10.79 -6.36 43.45
C LYS A 616 10.69 -6.87 42.00
N GLU A 617 10.35 -5.98 41.09
CA GLU A 617 10.25 -6.32 39.67
C GLU A 617 11.57 -6.91 39.14
N LYS A 618 11.45 -7.85 38.21
CA LYS A 618 12.57 -8.47 37.50
C LYS A 618 12.59 -7.98 36.05
N VAL A 619 13.66 -7.33 35.67
CA VAL A 619 13.84 -6.86 34.28
C VAL A 619 15.00 -7.60 33.66
N THR A 620 14.67 -8.39 32.64
CA THR A 620 15.65 -9.14 31.84
C THR A 620 15.80 -8.47 30.48
N ILE A 621 17.04 -8.14 30.12
CA ILE A 621 17.38 -7.53 28.82
C ILE A 621 18.44 -8.41 28.15
N SER A 622 18.19 -8.81 26.92
CA SER A 622 19.10 -9.66 26.18
C SER A 622 19.14 -9.34 24.68
N ASN A 623 20.28 -9.59 24.06
CA ASN A 623 20.48 -9.44 22.62
C ASN A 623 19.98 -8.11 22.05
N VAL A 624 20.42 -6.99 22.66
CA VAL A 624 20.05 -5.65 22.18
C VAL A 624 21.23 -5.01 21.45
N LEU A 625 20.94 -4.27 20.39
CA LEU A 625 21.90 -3.54 19.58
C LEU A 625 21.66 -2.03 19.73
N THR A 626 22.69 -1.29 20.12
CA THR A 626 22.72 0.18 20.04
C THR A 626 23.93 0.59 19.21
N ASP A 627 23.71 1.34 18.12
CA ASP A 627 24.77 1.72 17.19
C ASP A 627 24.50 3.08 16.55
N GLY A 628 25.54 3.86 16.33
CA GLY A 628 25.46 5.15 15.66
C GLY A 628 24.62 6.20 16.38
N ASN A 629 24.22 5.97 17.61
CA ASN A 629 23.37 6.89 18.38
C ASN A 629 24.19 8.04 18.95
N SER A 630 23.55 9.19 19.11
CA SER A 630 24.09 10.29 19.89
C SER A 630 23.09 10.72 20.97
N TYR A 631 23.58 11.01 22.16
CA TYR A 631 22.77 11.60 23.21
C TYR A 631 23.45 12.79 23.84
N VAL A 632 22.66 13.84 24.07
CA VAL A 632 23.11 15.04 24.77
C VAL A 632 22.29 15.18 26.04
N ARG A 633 22.94 15.25 27.18
CA ARG A 633 22.33 15.42 28.49
C ARG A 633 22.93 16.63 29.21
N ASP A 634 22.20 17.20 30.15
CA ASP A 634 22.70 18.24 31.02
C ASP A 634 23.83 17.70 31.92
N SER A 635 24.71 18.55 32.42
CA SER A 635 25.97 18.26 33.11
C SER A 635 25.86 17.51 34.46
N TRP A 636 24.73 16.91 34.77
CA TRP A 636 24.54 16.11 35.98
C TRP A 636 25.27 14.77 35.89
N LYS A 637 26.02 14.43 36.94
CA LYS A 637 26.82 13.21 37.04
C LYS A 637 25.90 11.99 37.07
N HIS A 638 25.79 11.28 35.97
CA HIS A 638 25.23 9.93 35.90
C HIS A 638 26.37 8.91 36.00
N SER A 639 26.05 7.74 36.55
CA SER A 639 26.99 6.64 36.53
C SER A 639 27.13 6.09 35.10
N ASP A 640 28.31 6.20 34.54
CA ASP A 640 28.65 5.64 33.24
C ASP A 640 28.76 4.09 33.26
N LYS A 641 28.14 3.45 34.24
CA LYS A 641 28.30 2.00 34.50
C LYS A 641 27.48 1.07 33.61
N CYS A 642 26.48 1.60 32.91
CA CYS A 642 25.69 0.79 32.02
C CYS A 642 25.42 1.55 30.70
N SER A 643 25.74 0.90 29.57
CA SER A 643 25.59 1.50 28.25
C SER A 643 24.16 1.47 27.72
N ILE A 644 23.26 0.72 28.33
CA ILE A 644 21.90 0.50 27.81
C ILE A 644 20.78 1.08 28.71
N VAL A 645 21.07 1.44 29.95
CA VAL A 645 20.11 1.99 30.92
C VAL A 645 20.67 3.27 31.56
N GLY A 646 19.90 4.35 31.47
CA GLY A 646 20.31 5.67 32.01
C GLY A 646 20.33 5.74 33.55
N GLY A 647 19.51 4.95 34.21
CA GLY A 647 19.48 4.87 35.65
C GLY A 647 18.59 3.75 36.17
N ILE A 648 18.92 3.29 37.37
CA ILE A 648 18.08 2.38 38.16
C ILE A 648 17.76 3.04 39.47
N TYR A 649 16.50 3.23 39.77
CA TYR A 649 16.05 3.83 41.00
C TYR A 649 15.44 2.76 41.92
N TYR A 650 16.07 2.57 43.08
CA TYR A 650 15.56 1.76 44.16
C TYR A 650 14.88 2.63 45.20
N VAL A 651 13.69 2.24 45.67
CA VAL A 651 13.06 2.90 46.82
C VAL A 651 13.87 2.55 48.07
N PRO A 652 14.41 3.53 48.83
CA PRO A 652 15.35 3.27 49.92
C PRO A 652 14.83 2.48 51.11
N VAL A 653 13.55 2.20 51.20
CA VAL A 653 12.86 1.73 52.41
C VAL A 653 12.65 0.20 52.48
N LEU A 654 12.97 -0.53 51.40
CA LEU A 654 12.74 -1.99 51.38
C LEU A 654 14.05 -2.74 51.20
N ASP A 655 14.33 -3.67 52.11
CA ASP A 655 15.53 -4.55 52.10
C ASP A 655 15.56 -5.52 50.89
N ASP A 656 14.47 -5.64 50.19
CA ASP A 656 14.32 -6.52 49.04
C ASP A 656 14.24 -5.70 47.72
N LYS A 657 15.31 -5.65 47.01
CA LYS A 657 15.43 -4.96 45.72
C LYS A 657 15.04 -5.90 44.60
N GLY A 658 14.36 -5.36 43.60
CA GLY A 658 14.18 -6.06 42.34
C GLY A 658 15.50 -6.36 41.62
N SER A 659 15.49 -7.03 40.51
CA SER A 659 16.72 -7.34 39.77
C SER A 659 16.63 -6.82 38.33
N VAL A 660 17.77 -6.31 37.86
CA VAL A 660 17.95 -5.96 36.46
C VAL A 660 19.11 -6.76 35.90
N THR A 661 18.90 -7.49 34.84
CA THR A 661 19.95 -8.27 34.18
C THR A 661 20.10 -7.88 32.72
N TYR A 662 21.32 -7.88 32.23
CA TYR A 662 21.65 -7.72 30.82
C TYR A 662 22.56 -8.87 30.37
N ASN A 663 22.09 -9.62 29.35
CA ASN A 663 22.73 -10.84 28.87
C ASN A 663 23.11 -11.81 30.01
N GLY A 664 22.19 -11.97 30.97
CA GLY A 664 22.36 -12.83 32.14
C GLY A 664 23.25 -12.27 33.27
N GLN A 665 23.84 -11.09 33.12
CA GLN A 665 24.64 -10.44 34.16
C GLN A 665 23.82 -9.40 34.91
N SER A 666 23.87 -9.43 36.23
CA SER A 666 23.21 -8.43 37.06
C SER A 666 23.84 -7.04 36.89
N ILE A 667 22.99 -6.05 36.66
CA ILE A 667 23.38 -4.64 36.64
C ILE A 667 23.17 -4.07 38.06
N SER A 668 24.22 -3.49 38.62
CA SER A 668 24.16 -2.74 39.88
C SER A 668 24.70 -1.35 39.65
N PHE A 669 24.03 -0.34 40.23
CA PHE A 669 24.40 1.09 40.17
C PHE A 669 24.86 1.62 41.50
#